data_e095ca8c4c5a46a1b8494b29cf583713
#
_entry.id   e095ca8c4c5a46a1b8494b29cf583713
#
_cell.length_a   1.000
_cell.length_b   1.000
_cell.length_c   1.000
_cell.angle_alpha   90.00
_cell.angle_beta   90.00
_cell.angle_gamma   90.00
#
_symmetry.space_group_name_H-M   'P 1'
#
loop_
_entity.id
_entity.type
_entity.pdbx_description
1 polymer ?
#
loop_
_entity_poly.entity_id
_entity_poly.type
_entity_poly.pdbx_seq_one_letter_code
_entity_poly.pdbx_strand_id
1 'polypeptide(L)'
;MNKLIFPILCSSFLLIIGCKNSNNVSKKDVATPNANEVIPFFQHWNLILGDGSNVGQAMEYENEDFFFTAQDDQGDWVVFKTPNAGNTHGTSNNTRTELAQLKKWTPLTEAKMNATLKVMNVSSTGDARVASTYSVVVGQIHSADGHENEPLKIFYKKFPGHTKGSVFWNYEINTAGDDNSKRWDYSIPIWGYDMSVVGADENTFPPEPKDGITLGEEFSYEVEVKDGIMYLKFTSEGHETKTFTKNLISSEYVEKVNIPEQVQNLFVPVGQDGIELENAYKDEGLFFKLGCYNQTNGKDPKVNKVWCSGAETHGGDIQKQYADGNYAEVWFKSASIKVSDEAISNAGYFKANDGLSSKTVYPSEVIPFMDKFKMLTGDGTNVENLVDFEHKDFFYTVIDGTRRWVVYKTPNSGVTSPNSSNTRTELQEKREWTPEEGGKLTGTCKVMQVSVSGDARVAASYSVVVGQIHSGEGHENEPLKIFYKKFPGHGKGSVFWNYEINTAGDDNSTRWDYSTAVWGYDMSVVGEGKNNPPAEPMDGIELGEEFSYEINVYKGIMYLTFKSDDHETKTFTKNLIKSEYVNRSDLPAQVKKLFVPIGQDGTERAIAYSGELNYFKQGAYNQTNGKDPETNMVWCAGAEIYGGDIAKQYEHGCYAEVWFREATVGMGTPPKQIE
;
A
#
# COMPACT_ATOMS: atom_id res chain seq x y z
N MET A 1 86.53 5.34 -11.49
CA MET A 1 87.09 6.68 -11.74
C MET A 1 85.94 7.63 -12.09
N ASN A 2 85.73 8.60 -11.18
CA ASN A 2 85.34 10.00 -11.43
C ASN A 2 84.11 10.28 -12.26
N LYS A 3 83.17 11.04 -11.83
CA LYS A 3 82.83 12.18 -10.97
C LYS A 3 81.46 12.66 -11.45
N LEU A 4 80.52 12.74 -10.59
CA LEU A 4 79.79 13.93 -10.18
C LEU A 4 79.79 15.15 -11.11
N ILE A 5 78.59 15.72 -11.37
CA ILE A 5 78.27 17.15 -11.17
C ILE A 5 76.75 17.35 -11.25
N PHE A 6 76.15 17.89 -10.17
CA PHE A 6 74.90 18.66 -10.11
C PHE A 6 75.13 20.09 -10.60
N PRO A 7 74.11 20.83 -11.05
CA PRO A 7 73.64 22.01 -10.31
C PRO A 7 72.11 22.17 -10.33
N ILE A 8 71.48 22.40 -9.20
CA ILE A 8 71.19 23.63 -8.44
C ILE A 8 70.45 24.74 -9.24
N LEU A 9 69.13 24.84 -8.86
CA LEU A 9 68.33 25.99 -8.51
C LEU A 9 68.20 27.22 -9.39
N CYS A 10 66.97 27.62 -9.59
CA CYS A 10 66.48 28.95 -9.16
C CYS A 10 64.97 29.01 -9.09
N SER A 11 64.46 29.25 -7.89
CA SER A 11 63.11 29.63 -7.54
C SER A 11 62.84 31.10 -7.89
N SER A 12 61.68 31.39 -8.43
CA SER A 12 61.17 32.76 -8.46
C SER A 12 59.77 32.75 -7.87
N PHE A 13 59.65 33.28 -6.67
CA PHE A 13 58.40 33.66 -6.00
C PHE A 13 57.80 34.88 -6.71
N LEU A 14 56.58 34.80 -7.18
CA LEU A 14 55.75 35.97 -7.47
C LEU A 14 54.63 36.01 -6.45
N LEU A 15 54.71 36.95 -5.52
CA LEU A 15 53.58 37.36 -4.68
C LEU A 15 52.62 38.17 -5.53
N ILE A 16 51.41 37.69 -5.64
CA ILE A 16 50.25 38.52 -6.05
C ILE A 16 49.35 38.67 -4.83
N ILE A 17 49.34 39.90 -4.31
CA ILE A 17 48.37 40.37 -3.31
C ILE A 17 47.04 40.64 -4.07
N GLY A 18 46.06 39.83 -3.83
CA GLY A 18 44.68 40.03 -4.35
C GLY A 18 43.72 40.12 -3.16
N CYS A 19 42.99 41.20 -3.11
CA CYS A 19 42.03 41.59 -2.09
C CYS A 19 41.01 40.49 -1.74
N LYS A 20 40.83 40.25 -0.45
CA LYS A 20 39.67 39.57 0.12
C LYS A 20 38.41 40.39 -0.14
N ASN A 21 37.50 39.84 -0.90
CA ASN A 21 36.07 40.09 -0.71
C ASN A 21 35.44 38.82 -0.11
N SER A 22 35.20 38.90 1.18
CA SER A 22 34.47 37.90 1.93
C SER A 22 33.00 38.09 1.67
N ASN A 23 32.43 37.32 0.76
CA ASN A 23 31.02 36.97 0.80
C ASN A 23 30.94 35.46 1.07
N ASN A 24 31.03 35.10 2.35
CA ASN A 24 30.56 33.85 2.86
C ASN A 24 29.05 33.83 2.76
N VAL A 25 28.51 33.46 1.61
CA VAL A 25 27.18 32.85 1.56
C VAL A 25 27.41 31.39 1.98
N SER A 26 27.09 31.07 3.22
CA SER A 26 26.95 29.70 3.66
C SER A 26 25.99 29.03 2.69
N LYS A 27 26.48 28.04 1.88
CA LYS A 27 25.59 27.03 1.32
C LYS A 27 24.87 26.42 2.52
N LYS A 28 23.59 26.73 2.69
CA LYS A 28 22.69 25.89 3.47
C LYS A 28 22.84 24.50 2.87
N ASP A 29 23.23 23.54 3.69
CA ASP A 29 23.06 22.13 3.38
C ASP A 29 21.53 21.96 3.20
N VAL A 30 21.08 21.94 1.96
CA VAL A 30 19.71 21.52 1.63
C VAL A 30 19.75 20.01 1.85
N ALA A 31 19.07 19.53 2.86
CA ALA A 31 18.94 18.10 3.10
C ALA A 31 18.34 17.45 1.84
N THR A 32 18.92 16.36 1.39
CA THR A 32 18.36 15.56 0.30
C THR A 32 16.95 15.10 0.71
N PRO A 33 15.92 15.29 -0.13
CA PRO A 33 14.58 14.85 0.22
C PRO A 33 14.50 13.32 0.34
N ASN A 34 13.62 12.80 1.18
CA ASN A 34 13.36 11.37 1.24
C ASN A 34 12.65 10.87 -0.04
N ALA A 35 12.73 9.57 -0.32
CA ALA A 35 12.14 8.97 -1.51
C ALA A 35 10.64 9.26 -1.67
N ASN A 36 9.88 9.28 -0.57
CA ASN A 36 8.44 9.61 -0.56
C ASN A 36 8.13 11.11 -0.75
N GLU A 37 9.13 11.98 -0.67
CA GLU A 37 8.99 13.41 -1.01
C GLU A 37 9.19 13.65 -2.51
N VAL A 38 9.93 12.78 -3.18
CA VAL A 38 10.18 12.82 -4.63
C VAL A 38 9.07 12.07 -5.37
N ILE A 39 8.76 10.84 -4.93
CA ILE A 39 7.63 10.04 -5.43
C ILE A 39 6.68 9.79 -4.26
N PRO A 40 5.61 10.56 -4.11
CA PRO A 40 4.62 10.33 -3.07
C PRO A 40 3.84 9.02 -3.30
N PHE A 41 3.06 8.58 -2.29
CA PHE A 41 2.13 7.42 -2.35
C PHE A 41 2.76 6.06 -2.12
N PHE A 42 3.88 5.95 -1.46
CA PHE A 42 4.42 4.62 -1.09
C PHE A 42 3.45 3.80 -0.24
N GLN A 43 2.45 4.43 0.41
CA GLN A 43 1.36 3.71 1.06
C GLN A 43 0.49 2.88 0.10
N HIS A 44 0.51 3.18 -1.20
CA HIS A 44 -0.19 2.40 -2.24
C HIS A 44 0.68 1.34 -2.89
N TRP A 45 1.92 1.21 -2.44
CA TRP A 45 2.91 0.34 -3.03
C TRP A 45 3.58 -0.56 -1.99
N ASN A 46 3.93 -1.75 -2.43
CA ASN A 46 4.82 -2.67 -1.73
C ASN A 46 6.19 -2.63 -2.41
N LEU A 47 7.26 -2.40 -1.66
CA LEU A 47 8.63 -2.35 -2.17
C LEU A 47 9.34 -3.68 -1.94
N ILE A 48 9.91 -4.24 -3.01
CA ILE A 48 10.80 -5.40 -2.99
C ILE A 48 12.19 -4.93 -3.39
N LEU A 49 13.22 -5.39 -2.70
CA LEU A 49 14.62 -5.00 -2.94
C LEU A 49 15.40 -6.06 -3.73
N GLY A 50 16.55 -5.66 -4.25
CA GLY A 50 17.46 -6.51 -5.03
C GLY A 50 18.05 -7.69 -4.27
N ASP A 51 17.99 -7.70 -2.95
CA ASP A 51 18.35 -8.83 -2.07
C ASP A 51 17.15 -9.76 -1.75
N GLY A 52 15.98 -9.50 -2.32
CA GLY A 52 14.76 -10.24 -2.09
C GLY A 52 13.95 -9.80 -0.86
N SER A 53 14.44 -8.80 -0.11
CA SER A 53 13.72 -8.27 1.05
C SER A 53 12.43 -7.59 0.62
N ASN A 54 11.33 -7.90 1.32
CA ASN A 54 10.05 -7.21 1.18
C ASN A 54 9.93 -6.17 2.30
N VAL A 55 9.96 -4.90 1.93
CA VAL A 55 9.89 -3.77 2.87
C VAL A 55 8.43 -3.41 3.21
N GLY A 56 7.49 -3.86 2.40
CA GLY A 56 6.12 -3.38 2.49
C GLY A 56 5.99 -1.93 1.97
N GLN A 57 5.25 -1.12 2.68
CA GLN A 57 5.10 0.30 2.34
C GLN A 57 6.36 1.08 2.74
N ALA A 58 7.11 1.58 1.76
CA ALA A 58 8.42 2.22 1.95
C ALA A 58 8.31 3.72 2.31
N MET A 59 7.46 4.09 3.28
CA MET A 59 7.11 5.49 3.58
C MET A 59 8.31 6.40 3.87
N GLU A 60 9.24 5.94 4.69
CA GLU A 60 10.49 6.66 5.03
C GLU A 60 11.70 5.73 4.92
N TYR A 61 11.56 4.70 4.11
CA TYR A 61 12.59 3.70 3.94
C TYR A 61 13.61 4.14 2.89
N GLU A 62 14.87 4.02 3.23
CA GLU A 62 15.99 4.13 2.32
C GLU A 62 17.00 3.00 2.57
N ASN A 63 17.67 2.61 1.51
CA ASN A 63 18.72 1.62 1.54
C ASN A 63 19.79 2.00 0.51
N GLU A 64 21.00 2.27 0.95
CA GLU A 64 22.11 2.79 0.10
C GLU A 64 22.52 1.86 -1.04
N ASP A 65 22.22 0.56 -0.93
CA ASP A 65 22.52 -0.43 -1.96
C ASP A 65 21.43 -0.57 -3.01
N PHE A 66 20.15 -0.29 -2.67
CA PHE A 66 19.02 -0.64 -3.52
C PHE A 66 18.03 0.48 -3.79
N PHE A 67 17.71 1.30 -2.77
CA PHE A 67 16.62 2.26 -2.83
C PHE A 67 16.94 3.49 -2.00
N PHE A 68 17.25 4.59 -2.66
CA PHE A 68 17.69 5.83 -2.02
C PHE A 68 17.36 7.04 -2.89
N THR A 69 17.63 8.24 -2.38
CA THR A 69 17.50 9.47 -3.15
C THR A 69 18.84 9.98 -3.68
N ALA A 70 18.80 10.62 -4.83
CA ALA A 70 19.94 11.29 -5.43
C ALA A 70 19.50 12.64 -6.02
N GLN A 71 20.47 13.54 -6.16
CA GLN A 71 20.26 14.86 -6.76
C GLN A 71 21.28 15.12 -7.86
N ASP A 72 20.84 15.70 -8.97
CA ASP A 72 21.70 16.23 -10.02
C ASP A 72 21.21 17.61 -10.50
N ASP A 73 21.73 18.10 -11.62
CA ASP A 73 21.35 19.39 -12.20
C ASP A 73 19.91 19.43 -12.73
N GLN A 74 19.26 18.29 -12.90
CA GLN A 74 17.87 18.16 -13.34
C GLN A 74 16.87 18.05 -12.16
N GLY A 75 17.35 17.93 -10.92
CA GLY A 75 16.53 17.90 -9.70
C GLY A 75 16.76 16.68 -8.82
N ASP A 76 15.72 16.34 -8.05
CA ASP A 76 15.71 15.22 -7.10
C ASP A 76 15.16 13.96 -7.76
N TRP A 77 15.75 12.82 -7.41
CA TRP A 77 15.43 11.52 -8.00
C TRP A 77 15.31 10.44 -6.93
N VAL A 78 14.43 9.49 -7.13
CA VAL A 78 14.44 8.21 -6.40
C VAL A 78 15.19 7.18 -7.23
N VAL A 79 16.20 6.60 -6.63
CA VAL A 79 17.08 5.59 -7.24
C VAL A 79 16.59 4.20 -6.90
N PHE A 80 16.40 3.39 -7.93
CA PHE A 80 16.17 1.96 -7.83
C PHE A 80 17.35 1.24 -8.46
N LYS A 81 18.05 0.40 -7.68
CA LYS A 81 19.26 -0.28 -8.09
C LYS A 81 19.18 -1.77 -7.76
N THR A 82 19.65 -2.64 -8.66
CA THR A 82 19.53 -4.08 -8.46
C THR A 82 20.66 -4.85 -9.15
N PRO A 83 21.30 -5.82 -8.47
CA PRO A 83 22.41 -6.61 -9.05
C PRO A 83 21.91 -7.63 -10.08
N ASN A 84 22.82 -8.27 -10.85
CA ASN A 84 22.47 -9.37 -11.76
C ASN A 84 22.03 -10.64 -11.02
N ALA A 85 22.49 -10.84 -9.79
CA ALA A 85 22.11 -11.94 -8.92
C ALA A 85 22.01 -11.50 -7.46
N GLY A 86 21.01 -12.02 -6.81
CA GLY A 86 20.66 -11.83 -5.40
C GLY A 86 19.55 -12.80 -5.05
N ASN A 87 18.87 -12.59 -3.94
CA ASN A 87 17.64 -13.34 -3.67
C ASN A 87 16.54 -12.83 -4.56
N THR A 88 15.79 -13.73 -5.15
CA THR A 88 14.63 -13.41 -5.99
C THR A 88 13.34 -13.64 -5.22
N HIS A 89 12.29 -12.91 -5.59
CA HIS A 89 10.98 -13.05 -4.96
C HIS A 89 10.11 -14.07 -5.71
N GLY A 90 9.47 -14.99 -4.97
CA GLY A 90 8.56 -16.00 -5.53
C GLY A 90 9.24 -16.94 -6.53
N THR A 91 8.60 -17.13 -7.67
CA THR A 91 9.09 -17.97 -8.78
C THR A 91 10.03 -17.25 -9.74
N SER A 92 10.29 -15.96 -9.52
CA SER A 92 11.09 -15.11 -10.40
C SER A 92 12.56 -15.56 -10.44
N ASN A 93 13.13 -15.46 -11.63
CA ASN A 93 14.53 -15.76 -11.89
C ASN A 93 15.44 -14.53 -11.86
N ASN A 94 14.85 -13.35 -11.79
CA ASN A 94 15.50 -12.07 -11.92
C ASN A 94 15.36 -11.24 -10.65
N THR A 95 16.41 -10.53 -10.30
CA THR A 95 16.41 -9.59 -9.17
C THR A 95 15.65 -8.33 -9.51
N ARG A 96 15.09 -7.69 -8.49
CA ARG A 96 14.33 -6.45 -8.65
C ARG A 96 14.42 -5.55 -7.43
N THR A 97 14.51 -4.27 -7.66
CA THR A 97 14.13 -3.24 -6.70
C THR A 97 12.95 -2.54 -7.32
N GLU A 98 11.75 -2.84 -6.84
CA GLU A 98 10.53 -2.54 -7.58
C GLU A 98 9.35 -2.31 -6.63
N LEU A 99 8.54 -1.30 -6.95
CA LEU A 99 7.25 -1.03 -6.34
C LEU A 99 6.16 -1.85 -7.05
N ALA A 100 5.32 -2.52 -6.26
CA ALA A 100 4.12 -3.21 -6.72
C ALA A 100 2.89 -2.58 -6.10
N GLN A 101 1.93 -2.18 -6.92
CA GLN A 101 0.68 -1.55 -6.46
C GLN A 101 -0.13 -2.53 -5.59
N LEU A 102 -0.64 -2.05 -4.46
CA LEU A 102 -1.45 -2.85 -3.54
C LEU A 102 -2.88 -3.06 -4.04
N LYS A 103 -3.50 -2.01 -4.60
CA LYS A 103 -4.87 -2.07 -5.14
C LYS A 103 -4.86 -2.76 -6.50
N LYS A 104 -5.69 -3.79 -6.63
CA LYS A 104 -5.93 -4.49 -7.90
C LYS A 104 -7.14 -3.91 -8.61
N TRP A 105 -7.14 -3.98 -9.95
CA TRP A 105 -8.18 -3.49 -10.83
C TRP A 105 -8.33 -4.44 -12.01
N THR A 106 -9.42 -4.38 -12.74
CA THR A 106 -9.66 -5.16 -13.96
C THR A 106 -9.49 -4.30 -15.20
N PRO A 107 -9.28 -4.87 -16.40
CA PRO A 107 -9.21 -4.09 -17.64
C PRO A 107 -10.42 -3.20 -17.92
N LEU A 108 -11.57 -3.51 -17.30
CA LEU A 108 -12.79 -2.71 -17.43
C LEU A 108 -12.83 -1.53 -16.44
N THR A 109 -11.90 -1.50 -15.48
CA THR A 109 -11.71 -0.38 -14.55
C THR A 109 -10.82 0.69 -15.20
N GLU A 110 -11.15 1.98 -15.07
CA GLU A 110 -10.23 3.03 -15.48
C GLU A 110 -9.02 3.05 -14.55
N ALA A 111 -7.83 2.82 -15.11
CA ALA A 111 -6.57 2.81 -14.37
C ALA A 111 -5.48 3.52 -15.17
N LYS A 112 -4.66 4.31 -14.50
CA LYS A 112 -3.59 5.09 -15.13
C LYS A 112 -2.33 5.09 -14.29
N MET A 113 -1.16 4.98 -14.95
CA MET A 113 0.17 5.14 -14.37
C MET A 113 0.99 6.06 -15.26
N ASN A 114 1.66 7.04 -14.67
CA ASN A 114 2.61 7.91 -15.36
C ASN A 114 3.94 7.87 -14.63
N ALA A 115 5.04 7.97 -15.36
CA ALA A 115 6.35 8.17 -14.77
C ALA A 115 7.28 8.96 -15.69
N THR A 116 8.20 9.69 -15.05
CA THR A 116 9.35 10.34 -15.69
C THR A 116 10.60 9.79 -15.06
N LEU A 117 11.52 9.30 -15.87
CA LEU A 117 12.68 8.54 -15.41
C LEU A 117 13.87 8.67 -16.37
N LYS A 118 15.02 8.19 -15.90
CA LYS A 118 16.21 7.91 -16.73
C LYS A 118 16.84 6.61 -16.27
N VAL A 119 17.42 5.87 -17.21
CA VAL A 119 18.22 4.67 -16.90
C VAL A 119 19.69 5.06 -16.82
N MET A 120 20.31 4.76 -15.68
CA MET A 120 21.70 5.14 -15.41
C MET A 120 22.67 4.01 -15.71
N ASN A 121 22.23 2.76 -15.55
CA ASN A 121 23.05 1.58 -15.86
C ASN A 121 22.18 0.38 -16.27
N VAL A 122 22.71 -0.45 -17.15
CA VAL A 122 22.30 -1.84 -17.39
C VAL A 122 23.56 -2.72 -17.37
N SER A 123 23.40 -4.01 -17.10
CA SER A 123 24.54 -4.90 -16.95
C SER A 123 25.57 -4.78 -18.07
N SER A 124 26.85 -4.78 -17.69
CA SER A 124 28.00 -4.77 -18.61
C SER A 124 28.36 -6.16 -19.17
N THR A 125 27.84 -7.25 -18.58
CA THR A 125 28.14 -8.64 -18.97
C THR A 125 26.87 -9.42 -19.31
N GLY A 126 27.03 -10.47 -20.12
CA GLY A 126 25.98 -11.37 -20.55
C GLY A 126 26.17 -11.84 -21.98
N ASP A 127 25.31 -12.73 -22.45
CA ASP A 127 25.34 -13.28 -23.80
C ASP A 127 24.47 -12.42 -24.73
N ALA A 128 25.07 -11.83 -25.76
CA ALA A 128 24.39 -10.96 -26.70
C ALA A 128 23.30 -11.65 -27.53
N ARG A 129 23.33 -12.98 -27.64
CA ARG A 129 22.30 -13.77 -28.33
C ARG A 129 21.00 -13.91 -27.52
N VAL A 130 21.02 -13.54 -26.23
CA VAL A 130 19.86 -13.65 -25.35
C VAL A 130 19.04 -12.36 -25.42
N ALA A 131 17.73 -12.53 -25.68
CA ALA A 131 16.85 -11.39 -25.96
C ALA A 131 16.74 -10.42 -24.77
N SER A 132 16.67 -10.90 -23.54
CA SER A 132 16.53 -10.06 -22.33
C SER A 132 17.86 -9.52 -21.79
N THR A 133 19.01 -9.97 -22.28
CA THR A 133 20.31 -9.52 -21.79
C THR A 133 20.53 -8.02 -22.03
N TYR A 134 21.21 -7.36 -21.12
CA TYR A 134 21.52 -5.92 -21.13
C TYR A 134 20.26 -5.03 -21.03
N SER A 135 19.21 -5.54 -20.40
CA SER A 135 17.94 -4.80 -20.29
C SER A 135 17.40 -4.75 -18.85
N VAL A 136 16.56 -3.75 -18.63
CA VAL A 136 15.81 -3.52 -17.39
C VAL A 136 14.37 -3.18 -17.73
N VAL A 137 13.42 -3.72 -16.95
CA VAL A 137 12.00 -3.31 -16.99
C VAL A 137 11.82 -2.15 -16.00
N VAL A 138 11.20 -1.07 -16.47
CA VAL A 138 11.02 0.19 -15.73
C VAL A 138 9.56 0.48 -15.38
N GLY A 139 8.62 -0.28 -15.94
CA GLY A 139 7.20 -0.17 -15.67
C GLY A 139 6.45 -1.36 -16.24
N GLN A 140 5.39 -1.79 -15.56
CA GLN A 140 4.60 -2.94 -16.01
C GLN A 140 3.16 -2.91 -15.50
N ILE A 141 2.30 -3.64 -16.21
CA ILE A 141 1.03 -4.16 -15.71
C ILE A 141 1.26 -5.65 -15.47
N HIS A 142 0.87 -6.14 -14.30
CA HIS A 142 1.04 -7.53 -13.88
C HIS A 142 -0.32 -8.13 -13.52
N SER A 143 -0.58 -9.37 -13.93
CA SER A 143 -1.74 -10.14 -13.47
C SER A 143 -1.56 -10.56 -12.01
N ALA A 144 -2.64 -10.49 -11.25
CA ALA A 144 -2.71 -10.96 -9.87
C ALA A 144 -3.24 -12.39 -9.75
N ASP A 145 -3.72 -12.94 -10.85
CA ASP A 145 -4.22 -14.30 -10.91
C ASP A 145 -3.07 -15.27 -11.21
N GLY A 146 -3.19 -16.52 -10.83
CA GLY A 146 -2.10 -17.50 -10.67
C GLY A 146 -1.19 -17.77 -11.87
N HIS A 147 -1.37 -17.10 -12.99
CA HIS A 147 -0.55 -17.23 -14.19
C HIS A 147 0.70 -16.34 -14.19
N GLU A 148 0.76 -15.33 -13.31
CA GLU A 148 1.86 -14.36 -13.22
C GLU A 148 2.24 -13.70 -14.56
N ASN A 149 1.26 -13.48 -15.45
CA ASN A 149 1.48 -12.86 -16.74
C ASN A 149 1.60 -11.33 -16.62
N GLU A 150 2.32 -10.71 -17.54
CA GLU A 150 2.49 -9.28 -17.61
C GLU A 150 1.91 -8.71 -18.92
N PRO A 151 0.65 -8.21 -18.89
CA PRO A 151 0.05 -7.54 -20.07
C PRO A 151 0.89 -6.40 -20.63
N LEU A 152 1.78 -5.83 -19.82
CA LEU A 152 2.71 -4.78 -20.22
C LEU A 152 4.03 -4.91 -19.47
N LYS A 153 5.13 -4.89 -20.21
CA LYS A 153 6.48 -4.60 -19.71
C LYS A 153 7.11 -3.49 -20.55
N ILE A 154 7.64 -2.44 -19.93
CA ILE A 154 8.37 -1.36 -20.58
C ILE A 154 9.85 -1.56 -20.31
N PHE A 155 10.64 -1.74 -21.36
CA PHE A 155 12.05 -2.07 -21.28
C PHE A 155 12.94 -0.90 -21.74
N TYR A 156 14.12 -0.85 -21.14
CA TYR A 156 15.29 -0.20 -21.70
C TYR A 156 16.38 -1.26 -21.91
N LYS A 157 17.02 -1.31 -23.09
CA LYS A 157 18.08 -2.25 -23.44
C LYS A 157 19.25 -1.53 -24.11
N LYS A 158 20.48 -1.76 -23.65
CA LYS A 158 21.67 -1.17 -24.25
C LYS A 158 22.83 -2.15 -24.27
N PHE A 159 23.31 -2.47 -25.44
CA PHE A 159 24.49 -3.34 -25.59
C PHE A 159 25.78 -2.66 -25.13
N PRO A 160 26.74 -3.43 -24.58
CA PRO A 160 28.06 -2.90 -24.23
C PRO A 160 28.72 -2.18 -25.42
N GLY A 161 29.38 -1.06 -25.15
CA GLY A 161 30.04 -0.25 -26.19
C GLY A 161 29.13 0.68 -26.98
N HIS A 162 27.81 0.52 -26.93
CA HIS A 162 26.90 1.48 -27.53
C HIS A 162 26.76 2.75 -26.64
N THR A 163 26.56 3.89 -27.27
CA THR A 163 26.18 5.12 -26.60
C THR A 163 24.70 5.14 -26.33
N LYS A 164 23.90 4.68 -27.31
CA LYS A 164 22.45 4.66 -27.28
C LYS A 164 21.91 3.28 -26.98
N GLY A 165 20.87 3.21 -26.17
CA GLY A 165 20.03 2.04 -25.95
C GLY A 165 18.69 2.17 -26.66
N SER A 166 17.85 1.15 -26.51
CA SER A 166 16.52 1.08 -27.09
C SER A 166 15.47 1.07 -25.99
N VAL A 167 14.36 1.76 -26.21
CA VAL A 167 13.14 1.64 -25.39
C VAL A 167 12.08 0.93 -26.21
N PHE A 168 11.50 -0.11 -25.65
CA PHE A 168 10.43 -0.89 -26.26
C PHE A 168 9.46 -1.39 -25.21
N TRP A 169 8.29 -1.84 -25.63
CA TRP A 169 7.33 -2.48 -24.75
C TRP A 169 6.94 -3.86 -25.26
N ASN A 170 6.68 -4.75 -24.31
CA ASN A 170 6.18 -6.09 -24.59
C ASN A 170 4.76 -6.27 -24.09
N TYR A 171 4.00 -7.05 -24.85
CA TYR A 171 2.72 -7.63 -24.46
C TYR A 171 2.91 -9.14 -24.31
N GLU A 172 2.72 -9.66 -23.13
CA GLU A 172 2.69 -11.10 -22.89
C GLU A 172 1.28 -11.61 -23.11
N ILE A 173 1.15 -12.61 -24.00
CA ILE A 173 -0.17 -13.18 -24.27
C ILE A 173 -0.64 -14.02 -23.08
N ASN A 174 -1.93 -13.94 -22.77
CA ASN A 174 -2.54 -14.74 -21.73
C ASN A 174 -2.93 -16.11 -22.26
N THR A 175 -2.16 -17.14 -21.93
CA THR A 175 -2.42 -18.53 -22.34
C THR A 175 -3.12 -19.32 -21.25
N ALA A 176 -3.83 -20.37 -21.61
CA ALA A 176 -4.44 -21.28 -20.65
C ALA A 176 -3.39 -22.04 -19.82
N GLY A 177 -3.55 -22.05 -18.51
CA GLY A 177 -2.70 -22.78 -17.55
C GLY A 177 -1.38 -22.10 -17.23
N ASP A 178 -0.62 -22.69 -16.30
CA ASP A 178 0.64 -22.15 -15.77
C ASP A 178 1.88 -22.62 -16.55
N ASP A 179 1.71 -23.10 -17.78
CA ASP A 179 2.81 -23.59 -18.60
C ASP A 179 3.54 -22.46 -19.31
N ASN A 180 4.58 -21.90 -18.65
CA ASN A 180 5.42 -20.84 -19.21
C ASN A 180 6.08 -21.22 -20.55
N SER A 181 6.18 -22.49 -20.88
CA SER A 181 6.76 -22.92 -22.17
C SER A 181 5.88 -22.58 -23.38
N LYS A 182 4.61 -22.28 -23.13
CA LYS A 182 3.64 -21.89 -24.16
C LYS A 182 3.42 -20.38 -24.25
N ARG A 183 3.92 -19.63 -23.28
CA ARG A 183 3.80 -18.17 -23.26
C ARG A 183 4.80 -17.55 -24.22
N TRP A 184 4.42 -16.42 -24.75
CA TRP A 184 5.31 -15.57 -25.54
C TRP A 184 4.93 -14.11 -25.41
N ASP A 185 5.95 -13.25 -25.49
CA ASP A 185 5.81 -11.81 -25.53
C ASP A 185 5.89 -11.37 -26.99
N TYR A 186 5.11 -10.39 -27.37
CA TYR A 186 5.42 -9.69 -28.59
C TYR A 186 5.88 -8.25 -28.30
N SER A 187 6.96 -7.86 -28.98
CA SER A 187 7.75 -6.67 -28.65
C SER A 187 7.60 -5.60 -29.72
N ILE A 188 7.38 -4.36 -29.30
CA ILE A 188 7.21 -3.21 -30.17
C ILE A 188 8.22 -2.12 -29.80
N PRO A 189 9.05 -1.66 -30.77
CA PRO A 189 10.01 -0.60 -30.50
C PRO A 189 9.29 0.75 -30.31
N ILE A 190 9.78 1.54 -29.36
CA ILE A 190 9.42 2.94 -29.15
C ILE A 190 10.49 3.81 -29.79
N TRP A 191 11.71 3.69 -29.31
CA TRP A 191 12.91 4.29 -29.88
C TRP A 191 14.02 3.25 -29.95
N GLY A 192 14.61 3.06 -31.10
CA GLY A 192 15.61 2.05 -31.35
C GLY A 192 15.01 0.70 -31.78
N TYR A 193 15.45 -0.36 -31.16
CA TYR A 193 15.10 -1.74 -31.48
C TYR A 193 14.06 -2.31 -30.52
N ASP A 194 13.36 -3.32 -30.96
CA ASP A 194 12.57 -4.20 -30.08
C ASP A 194 13.44 -5.31 -29.44
N MET A 195 12.83 -6.14 -28.62
CA MET A 195 13.52 -7.21 -27.88
C MET A 195 14.20 -8.25 -28.77
N SER A 196 13.69 -8.48 -30.00
CA SER A 196 14.17 -9.55 -30.89
C SER A 196 15.55 -9.28 -31.48
N VAL A 197 16.00 -8.02 -31.45
CA VAL A 197 17.32 -7.67 -31.96
C VAL A 197 18.38 -8.13 -30.97
N VAL A 198 19.16 -9.12 -31.39
CA VAL A 198 20.19 -9.82 -30.63
C VAL A 198 21.50 -9.88 -31.39
N GLY A 199 22.57 -10.21 -30.69
CA GLY A 199 23.89 -10.40 -31.27
C GLY A 199 24.02 -11.64 -32.16
N ALA A 200 24.92 -11.61 -33.12
CA ALA A 200 25.20 -12.73 -33.97
C ALA A 200 25.87 -13.92 -33.21
N ASP A 201 26.66 -13.59 -32.21
CA ASP A 201 27.24 -14.52 -31.23
C ASP A 201 27.31 -13.87 -29.85
N GLU A 202 27.87 -14.57 -28.87
CA GLU A 202 27.88 -14.15 -27.45
C GLU A 202 28.45 -12.74 -27.22
N ASN A 203 29.43 -12.32 -28.01
CA ASN A 203 30.18 -11.07 -27.84
C ASN A 203 30.10 -10.15 -29.08
N THR A 204 29.27 -10.47 -30.06
CA THR A 204 29.08 -9.66 -31.25
C THR A 204 27.73 -8.95 -31.19
N PHE A 205 27.77 -7.66 -31.00
CA PHE A 205 26.60 -6.82 -30.81
C PHE A 205 26.03 -6.35 -32.16
N PRO A 206 24.71 -6.13 -32.27
CA PRO A 206 24.10 -5.49 -33.42
C PRO A 206 24.63 -4.05 -33.58
N PRO A 207 24.44 -3.39 -34.74
CA PRO A 207 24.75 -1.95 -34.87
C PRO A 207 23.99 -1.10 -33.83
N GLU A 208 24.59 0.01 -33.41
CA GLU A 208 23.93 0.95 -32.50
C GLU A 208 22.61 1.51 -33.13
N PRO A 209 21.52 1.63 -32.36
CA PRO A 209 20.26 2.20 -32.87
C PRO A 209 20.41 3.68 -33.17
N LYS A 210 19.87 4.12 -34.32
CA LYS A 210 20.01 5.52 -34.78
C LYS A 210 19.21 6.49 -33.93
N ASP A 211 18.03 6.12 -33.51
CA ASP A 211 17.04 6.91 -32.76
C ASP A 211 16.89 6.45 -31.30
N GLY A 212 17.90 5.75 -30.75
CA GLY A 212 17.86 5.26 -29.38
C GLY A 212 18.09 6.35 -28.33
N ILE A 213 17.80 6.01 -27.08
CA ILE A 213 17.95 6.85 -25.87
C ILE A 213 19.31 6.56 -25.21
N THR A 214 20.03 7.59 -24.77
CA THR A 214 21.32 7.41 -24.04
C THR A 214 21.09 7.10 -22.57
N LEU A 215 22.08 6.52 -21.90
CA LEU A 215 22.05 6.44 -20.43
C LEU A 215 22.05 7.86 -19.83
N GLY A 216 21.23 8.08 -18.81
CA GLY A 216 21.04 9.39 -18.19
C GLY A 216 20.09 10.34 -18.94
N GLU A 217 19.61 9.98 -20.11
CA GLU A 217 18.61 10.75 -20.85
C GLU A 217 17.21 10.52 -20.28
N GLU A 218 16.48 11.60 -20.01
CA GLU A 218 15.15 11.58 -19.42
C GLU A 218 14.08 11.19 -20.45
N PHE A 219 13.20 10.28 -20.09
CA PHE A 219 11.99 10.00 -20.85
C PHE A 219 10.80 9.76 -19.92
N SER A 220 9.59 9.87 -20.46
CA SER A 220 8.35 9.67 -19.72
C SER A 220 7.46 8.68 -20.43
N TYR A 221 6.67 7.94 -19.63
CA TYR A 221 5.60 7.12 -20.15
C TYR A 221 4.27 7.43 -19.44
N GLU A 222 3.19 7.24 -20.18
CA GLU A 222 1.83 7.24 -19.69
C GLU A 222 1.18 5.93 -20.12
N VAL A 223 0.64 5.20 -19.15
CA VAL A 223 -0.12 3.97 -19.34
C VAL A 223 -1.53 4.23 -18.83
N GLU A 224 -2.53 4.13 -19.68
CA GLU A 224 -3.94 4.28 -19.32
C GLU A 224 -4.71 3.05 -19.81
N VAL A 225 -5.49 2.43 -18.93
CA VAL A 225 -6.43 1.36 -19.28
C VAL A 225 -7.83 1.90 -19.04
N LYS A 226 -8.67 1.85 -20.08
CA LYS A 226 -10.03 2.31 -20.03
C LYS A 226 -10.90 1.49 -20.99
N ASP A 227 -12.07 1.07 -20.54
CA ASP A 227 -13.03 0.31 -21.35
C ASP A 227 -12.38 -0.95 -22.01
N GLY A 228 -11.44 -1.59 -21.31
CA GLY A 228 -10.72 -2.76 -21.78
C GLY A 228 -9.58 -2.48 -22.77
N ILE A 229 -9.30 -1.24 -23.10
CA ILE A 229 -8.23 -0.85 -24.00
C ILE A 229 -7.09 -0.19 -23.22
N MET A 230 -5.88 -0.68 -23.42
CA MET A 230 -4.65 -0.07 -22.95
C MET A 230 -4.16 0.96 -23.96
N TYR A 231 -3.90 2.18 -23.50
CA TYR A 231 -3.32 3.29 -24.25
C TYR A 231 -1.95 3.58 -23.68
N LEU A 232 -0.95 3.65 -24.54
CA LEU A 232 0.43 3.94 -24.18
C LEU A 232 0.89 5.21 -24.88
N LYS A 233 1.60 6.08 -24.14
CA LYS A 233 2.24 7.27 -24.68
C LYS A 233 3.64 7.41 -24.11
N PHE A 234 4.61 7.66 -24.99
CA PHE A 234 6.03 7.84 -24.62
C PHE A 234 6.54 9.16 -25.17
N THR A 235 7.25 9.90 -24.33
CA THR A 235 7.84 11.21 -24.67
C THR A 235 9.26 11.33 -24.15
N SER A 236 10.15 11.90 -24.92
CA SER A 236 11.48 12.36 -24.53
C SER A 236 11.86 13.57 -25.34
N GLU A 237 12.65 14.47 -24.77
CA GLU A 237 13.11 15.65 -25.48
C GLU A 237 14.01 15.26 -26.66
N GLY A 238 13.75 15.83 -27.84
CA GLY A 238 14.51 15.50 -29.07
C GLY A 238 14.04 14.22 -29.78
N HIS A 239 13.08 13.49 -29.23
CA HIS A 239 12.51 12.28 -29.86
C HIS A 239 11.05 12.47 -30.24
N GLU A 240 10.62 11.72 -31.27
CA GLU A 240 9.22 11.71 -31.67
C GLU A 240 8.36 11.07 -30.56
N THR A 241 7.27 11.74 -30.17
CA THR A 241 6.26 11.15 -29.27
C THR A 241 5.63 9.91 -29.93
N LYS A 242 5.62 8.79 -29.22
CA LYS A 242 5.02 7.54 -29.69
C LYS A 242 3.78 7.17 -28.88
N THR A 243 2.76 6.68 -29.57
CA THR A 243 1.51 6.22 -28.95
C THR A 243 1.12 4.85 -29.49
N PHE A 244 0.57 4.00 -28.61
CA PHE A 244 0.12 2.66 -28.98
C PHE A 244 -1.18 2.34 -28.28
N THR A 245 -1.91 1.35 -28.79
CA THR A 245 -3.10 0.80 -28.17
C THR A 245 -3.08 -0.72 -28.20
N LYS A 246 -3.66 -1.37 -27.17
CA LYS A 246 -3.84 -2.83 -27.12
C LYS A 246 -5.15 -3.17 -26.43
N ASN A 247 -5.94 -4.05 -27.06
CA ASN A 247 -7.12 -4.60 -26.43
C ASN A 247 -6.72 -5.65 -25.37
N LEU A 248 -7.18 -5.49 -24.13
CA LEU A 248 -6.92 -6.39 -23.01
C LEU A 248 -8.11 -7.31 -22.68
N ILE A 249 -9.22 -7.18 -23.37
CA ILE A 249 -10.44 -7.95 -23.10
C ILE A 249 -10.88 -8.87 -24.25
N SER A 250 -10.18 -8.79 -25.37
CA SER A 250 -10.42 -9.66 -26.53
C SER A 250 -9.12 -9.89 -27.26
N SER A 251 -8.79 -11.16 -27.47
CA SER A 251 -7.59 -11.55 -28.19
C SER A 251 -7.70 -11.34 -29.69
N GLU A 252 -6.61 -10.89 -30.29
CA GLU A 252 -6.39 -10.92 -31.73
C GLU A 252 -5.69 -12.23 -32.18
N TYR A 253 -5.23 -13.04 -31.20
CA TYR A 253 -4.31 -14.17 -31.42
C TYR A 253 -4.82 -15.50 -30.84
N VAL A 254 -6.15 -15.73 -30.87
CA VAL A 254 -6.78 -16.98 -30.37
C VAL A 254 -6.31 -18.22 -31.11
N GLU A 255 -5.80 -18.07 -32.33
CA GLU A 255 -5.21 -19.14 -33.12
C GLU A 255 -3.86 -18.71 -33.69
N LYS A 256 -2.89 -19.62 -33.76
CA LYS A 256 -1.54 -19.34 -34.27
C LYS A 256 -1.55 -18.70 -35.68
N VAL A 257 -2.49 -19.06 -36.51
CA VAL A 257 -2.66 -18.52 -37.86
C VAL A 257 -2.98 -17.03 -37.86
N ASN A 258 -3.55 -16.51 -36.78
CA ASN A 258 -3.90 -15.09 -36.64
C ASN A 258 -2.72 -14.22 -36.16
N ILE A 259 -1.63 -14.85 -35.71
CA ILE A 259 -0.43 -14.14 -35.28
C ILE A 259 0.27 -13.55 -36.49
N PRO A 260 0.47 -12.21 -36.61
CA PRO A 260 1.19 -11.59 -37.69
C PRO A 260 2.59 -12.22 -37.90
N GLU A 261 3.02 -12.41 -39.13
CA GLU A 261 4.32 -13.03 -39.46
C GLU A 261 5.49 -12.30 -38.73
N GLN A 262 5.47 -10.98 -38.69
CA GLN A 262 6.50 -10.24 -37.99
C GLN A 262 6.53 -10.55 -36.48
N VAL A 263 5.37 -10.76 -35.84
CA VAL A 263 5.27 -11.14 -34.43
C VAL A 263 5.77 -12.57 -34.24
N GLN A 264 5.41 -13.51 -35.12
CA GLN A 264 5.94 -14.85 -35.08
C GLN A 264 7.46 -14.86 -35.22
N ASN A 265 8.03 -14.03 -36.07
CA ASN A 265 9.47 -13.92 -36.29
C ASN A 265 10.20 -13.33 -35.08
N LEU A 266 9.57 -12.45 -34.30
CA LEU A 266 10.14 -11.90 -33.06
C LEU A 266 10.37 -13.00 -31.99
N PHE A 267 9.54 -14.03 -31.96
CA PHE A 267 9.55 -15.06 -30.92
C PHE A 267 10.03 -16.43 -31.38
N VAL A 268 10.45 -16.58 -32.61
CA VAL A 268 11.05 -17.84 -33.10
C VAL A 268 12.22 -18.33 -32.23
N PRO A 269 13.09 -17.46 -31.63
CA PRO A 269 14.11 -17.94 -30.71
C PRO A 269 13.58 -18.51 -29.40
N VAL A 270 12.34 -18.25 -29.05
CA VAL A 270 11.73 -18.58 -27.74
C VAL A 270 11.17 -20.03 -27.74
N GLY A 271 10.73 -20.54 -28.88
CA GLY A 271 10.06 -21.85 -28.98
C GLY A 271 8.70 -21.87 -28.26
N GLN A 272 8.16 -20.73 -27.91
CA GLN A 272 6.86 -20.56 -27.26
C GLN A 272 5.80 -20.47 -28.36
N ASP A 273 4.83 -21.36 -28.37
CA ASP A 273 3.84 -21.49 -29.43
C ASP A 273 2.39 -21.52 -28.95
N GLY A 274 2.16 -21.09 -27.70
CA GLY A 274 0.82 -20.96 -27.14
C GLY A 274 -0.03 -19.89 -27.84
N ILE A 275 -1.33 -20.05 -27.72
CA ILE A 275 -2.31 -19.08 -28.22
C ILE A 275 -2.94 -18.32 -27.07
N GLU A 276 -3.30 -17.07 -27.33
CA GLU A 276 -3.95 -16.22 -26.33
C GLU A 276 -5.39 -16.69 -26.05
N LEU A 277 -5.83 -16.60 -24.79
CA LEU A 277 -7.24 -16.81 -24.43
C LEU A 277 -8.13 -15.82 -25.19
N GLU A 278 -9.32 -16.27 -25.64
CA GLU A 278 -10.26 -15.46 -26.42
C GLU A 278 -10.62 -14.14 -25.71
N ASN A 279 -10.79 -14.18 -24.39
CA ASN A 279 -11.09 -13.01 -23.55
C ASN A 279 -9.84 -12.27 -23.05
N ALA A 280 -8.65 -12.65 -23.52
CA ALA A 280 -7.36 -12.08 -23.09
C ALA A 280 -7.27 -11.95 -21.55
N TYR A 281 -7.19 -10.72 -20.99
CA TYR A 281 -7.10 -10.46 -19.55
C TYR A 281 -8.41 -9.94 -18.93
N LYS A 282 -9.55 -10.05 -19.62
CA LYS A 282 -10.82 -9.41 -19.27
C LYS A 282 -11.25 -9.58 -17.82
N ASP A 283 -11.13 -10.82 -17.33
CA ASP A 283 -11.64 -11.23 -16.02
C ASP A 283 -10.55 -11.31 -14.94
N GLU A 284 -9.34 -10.84 -15.24
CA GLU A 284 -8.21 -10.92 -14.34
C GLU A 284 -8.01 -9.63 -13.53
N GLY A 285 -7.59 -9.81 -12.27
CA GLY A 285 -7.10 -8.73 -11.45
C GLY A 285 -5.72 -8.27 -11.93
N LEU A 286 -5.56 -6.98 -12.21
CA LEU A 286 -4.31 -6.37 -12.65
C LEU A 286 -3.78 -5.37 -11.62
N PHE A 287 -2.49 -5.11 -11.66
CA PHE A 287 -1.86 -4.06 -10.85
C PHE A 287 -0.61 -3.50 -11.53
N PHE A 288 -0.29 -2.25 -11.24
CA PHE A 288 0.91 -1.61 -11.76
C PHE A 288 2.15 -1.97 -10.96
N LYS A 289 3.30 -1.99 -11.65
CA LYS A 289 4.63 -2.01 -11.04
C LYS A 289 5.52 -0.98 -11.70
N LEU A 290 6.47 -0.42 -10.96
CA LEU A 290 7.52 0.44 -11.46
C LEU A 290 8.80 0.32 -10.62
N GLY A 291 9.95 0.56 -11.22
CA GLY A 291 11.24 0.49 -10.54
C GLY A 291 12.35 -0.03 -11.45
N CYS A 292 13.16 -0.90 -10.90
CA CYS A 292 14.31 -1.52 -11.58
C CYS A 292 14.18 -3.06 -11.51
N TYR A 293 13.54 -3.66 -12.49
CA TYR A 293 13.47 -5.10 -12.63
C TYR A 293 14.53 -5.57 -13.63
N ASN A 294 15.68 -6.01 -13.13
CA ASN A 294 16.82 -6.39 -13.93
C ASN A 294 16.51 -7.67 -14.73
N GLN A 295 16.62 -7.61 -16.03
CA GLN A 295 16.38 -8.78 -16.91
C GLN A 295 17.67 -9.53 -17.24
N THR A 296 18.81 -9.00 -16.80
CA THR A 296 20.12 -9.67 -16.97
C THR A 296 20.44 -10.47 -15.71
N ASN A 297 20.70 -11.77 -15.90
CA ASN A 297 20.94 -12.72 -14.81
C ASN A 297 22.08 -13.69 -15.10
N GLY A 298 22.54 -14.45 -14.11
CA GLY A 298 23.63 -15.43 -14.24
C GLY A 298 23.20 -16.80 -14.73
N LYS A 299 21.95 -17.01 -15.18
CA LYS A 299 21.46 -18.31 -15.63
C LYS A 299 22.05 -18.70 -16.99
N ASP A 300 22.28 -20.01 -17.17
CA ASP A 300 22.90 -20.56 -18.40
C ASP A 300 21.97 -20.30 -19.62
N PRO A 301 22.44 -19.59 -20.65
CA PRO A 301 21.72 -19.35 -21.90
C PRO A 301 21.25 -20.60 -22.64
N LYS A 302 21.89 -21.76 -22.39
CA LYS A 302 21.46 -23.04 -22.96
C LYS A 302 20.07 -23.48 -22.46
N VAL A 303 19.65 -23.00 -21.27
CA VAL A 303 18.33 -23.31 -20.71
C VAL A 303 17.24 -22.55 -21.45
N ASN A 304 17.44 -21.25 -21.67
CA ASN A 304 16.49 -20.41 -22.39
C ASN A 304 17.20 -19.18 -22.96
N LYS A 305 17.25 -19.06 -24.28
CA LYS A 305 17.90 -17.93 -24.99
C LYS A 305 17.12 -16.62 -24.97
N VAL A 306 15.99 -16.58 -24.32
CA VAL A 306 15.25 -15.33 -24.13
C VAL A 306 15.51 -14.74 -22.75
N TRP A 307 15.53 -15.59 -21.71
CA TRP A 307 15.47 -15.14 -20.31
C TRP A 307 16.70 -15.52 -19.46
N CYS A 308 17.65 -16.30 -19.98
CA CYS A 308 18.84 -16.75 -19.27
C CYS A 308 20.09 -16.11 -19.87
N SER A 309 20.65 -15.11 -19.19
CA SER A 309 21.62 -14.16 -19.77
C SER A 309 23.08 -14.60 -19.67
N GLY A 310 23.43 -15.56 -18.81
CA GLY A 310 24.82 -15.99 -18.60
C GLY A 310 25.75 -14.87 -18.09
N ALA A 311 25.19 -13.87 -17.44
CA ALA A 311 25.96 -12.73 -16.98
C ALA A 311 26.84 -13.05 -15.76
N GLU A 312 27.90 -12.27 -15.54
CA GLU A 312 28.74 -12.38 -14.35
C GLU A 312 27.94 -11.96 -13.10
N THR A 313 28.05 -12.74 -12.05
CA THR A 313 27.35 -12.54 -10.79
C THR A 313 28.27 -12.50 -9.57
N HIS A 314 29.57 -12.67 -9.77
CA HIS A 314 30.58 -12.73 -8.70
C HIS A 314 30.16 -13.63 -7.52
N GLY A 315 29.48 -14.76 -7.82
CA GLY A 315 29.00 -15.67 -6.79
C GLY A 315 27.92 -15.07 -5.86
N GLY A 316 27.24 -14.01 -6.30
CA GLY A 316 26.22 -13.30 -5.52
C GLY A 316 26.75 -12.14 -4.67
N ASP A 317 28.03 -11.81 -4.73
CA ASP A 317 28.61 -10.65 -4.05
C ASP A 317 28.11 -9.35 -4.70
N ILE A 318 27.21 -8.66 -4.03
CA ILE A 318 26.50 -7.47 -4.55
C ILE A 318 27.49 -6.33 -4.78
N GLN A 319 28.42 -6.08 -3.87
CA GLN A 319 29.37 -4.98 -3.99
C GLN A 319 30.33 -5.17 -5.16
N LYS A 320 30.75 -6.40 -5.43
CA LYS A 320 31.54 -6.70 -6.63
C LYS A 320 30.75 -6.56 -7.91
N GLN A 321 29.50 -6.99 -7.90
CA GLN A 321 28.61 -6.78 -9.06
C GLN A 321 28.49 -5.29 -9.37
N TYR A 322 28.31 -4.45 -8.37
CA TYR A 322 28.23 -2.99 -8.53
C TYR A 322 29.55 -2.39 -9.02
N ALA A 323 30.68 -2.81 -8.46
CA ALA A 323 32.01 -2.33 -8.85
C ALA A 323 32.33 -2.62 -10.33
N ASP A 324 31.86 -3.76 -10.87
CA ASP A 324 32.13 -4.22 -12.22
C ASP A 324 31.01 -3.93 -13.23
N GLY A 325 29.99 -3.14 -12.85
CA GLY A 325 28.90 -2.73 -13.72
C GLY A 325 27.86 -3.83 -13.99
N ASN A 326 27.80 -4.86 -13.15
CA ASN A 326 26.92 -6.03 -13.29
C ASN A 326 25.61 -5.81 -12.53
N TYR A 327 24.87 -4.75 -12.86
CA TYR A 327 23.64 -4.32 -12.23
C TYR A 327 22.81 -3.46 -13.17
N ALA A 328 21.54 -3.22 -12.80
CA ALA A 328 20.72 -2.19 -13.40
C ALA A 328 20.43 -1.07 -12.38
N GLU A 329 20.28 0.16 -12.88
CA GLU A 329 19.99 1.34 -12.07
C GLU A 329 19.07 2.29 -12.85
N VAL A 330 17.94 2.64 -12.21
CA VAL A 330 16.90 3.51 -12.78
C VAL A 330 16.59 4.61 -11.78
N TRP A 331 16.55 5.84 -12.25
CA TRP A 331 16.22 7.02 -11.47
C TRP A 331 14.86 7.57 -11.88
N PHE A 332 13.94 7.68 -10.94
CA PHE A 332 12.61 8.25 -11.15
C PHE A 332 12.52 9.67 -10.59
N LYS A 333 12.11 10.61 -11.42
CA LYS A 333 11.85 12.01 -11.06
C LYS A 333 10.41 12.20 -10.58
N SER A 334 9.49 11.48 -11.18
CA SER A 334 8.09 11.52 -10.81
C SER A 334 7.39 10.21 -11.18
N ALA A 335 6.37 9.87 -10.40
CA ALA A 335 5.43 8.82 -10.74
C ALA A 335 4.04 9.18 -10.21
N SER A 336 2.99 8.66 -10.84
CA SER A 336 1.63 8.78 -10.35
C SER A 336 0.79 7.59 -10.78
N ILE A 337 -0.22 7.26 -9.98
CA ILE A 337 -1.24 6.26 -10.32
C ILE A 337 -2.63 6.84 -10.08
N LYS A 338 -3.58 6.37 -10.89
CA LYS A 338 -5.01 6.60 -10.70
C LYS A 338 -5.73 5.28 -10.96
N VAL A 339 -6.65 4.90 -10.09
CA VAL A 339 -7.53 3.75 -10.30
C VAL A 339 -8.95 4.17 -9.94
N SER A 340 -9.84 4.18 -10.92
CA SER A 340 -11.20 4.72 -10.78
C SER A 340 -11.19 6.19 -10.30
N ASP A 341 -11.83 6.52 -9.19
CA ASP A 341 -11.92 7.89 -8.67
C ASP A 341 -10.69 8.35 -7.86
N GLU A 342 -9.69 7.48 -7.67
CA GLU A 342 -8.45 7.82 -6.97
C GLU A 342 -7.42 8.45 -7.90
N ALA A 343 -7.41 9.77 -8.00
CA ALA A 343 -6.32 10.49 -8.67
C ALA A 343 -5.18 10.73 -7.68
N ILE A 344 -4.06 10.05 -7.88
CA ILE A 344 -2.82 10.25 -7.15
C ILE A 344 -1.80 10.84 -8.12
N SER A 345 -1.44 12.09 -7.99
CA SER A 345 -0.50 12.76 -8.89
C SER A 345 0.52 13.61 -8.14
N ASN A 346 1.75 13.63 -8.63
CA ASN A 346 2.80 14.49 -8.12
C ASN A 346 2.47 15.98 -8.23
N ALA A 347 1.68 16.39 -9.24
CA ALA A 347 1.37 17.80 -9.47
C ALA A 347 0.59 18.46 -8.31
N GLY A 348 -0.21 17.69 -7.56
CA GLY A 348 -0.89 18.17 -6.35
C GLY A 348 0.03 18.27 -5.13
N TYR A 349 1.06 17.46 -5.10
CA TYR A 349 1.97 17.32 -3.96
C TYR A 349 2.97 18.48 -3.86
N PHE A 350 3.55 18.90 -4.98
CA PHE A 350 4.51 20.01 -4.99
C PHE A 350 3.88 21.39 -4.73
N LYS A 351 2.57 21.56 -4.97
CA LYS A 351 1.87 22.80 -4.61
C LYS A 351 1.50 22.89 -3.12
N ALA A 352 1.51 21.76 -2.42
CA ALA A 352 1.09 21.67 -1.03
C ALA A 352 2.26 21.85 -0.03
N ASN A 353 3.50 21.95 -0.50
CA ASN A 353 4.68 22.17 0.33
C ASN A 353 4.79 23.61 0.87
N ASP A 354 3.71 24.38 0.90
CA ASP A 354 3.64 25.65 1.58
C ASP A 354 3.61 25.43 3.11
N GLY A 355 4.74 24.92 3.64
CA GLY A 355 5.03 24.95 5.06
C GLY A 355 4.97 23.64 5.85
N LEU A 356 4.78 22.46 5.23
CA LEU A 356 4.98 21.19 5.93
C LEU A 356 6.47 20.84 5.94
N SER A 357 7.08 20.94 7.11
CA SER A 357 8.49 20.57 7.34
C SER A 357 8.71 19.08 7.06
N SER A 358 9.82 18.71 6.42
CA SER A 358 10.32 17.33 6.26
C SER A 358 10.76 16.67 7.58
N LYS A 359 10.59 17.36 8.71
CA LYS A 359 10.88 16.83 10.03
C LYS A 359 9.93 15.65 10.31
N THR A 360 10.45 14.54 10.79
CA THR A 360 9.66 13.46 11.41
C THR A 360 8.70 14.07 12.41
N VAL A 361 7.41 13.85 12.20
CA VAL A 361 6.35 14.39 13.05
C VAL A 361 5.74 13.21 13.80
N TYR A 362 5.86 13.21 15.11
CA TYR A 362 5.26 12.15 15.94
C TYR A 362 3.72 12.23 15.91
N PRO A 363 3.03 11.10 16.13
CA PRO A 363 1.58 11.08 16.28
C PRO A 363 1.03 12.15 17.26
N SER A 364 1.76 12.46 18.33
CA SER A 364 1.42 13.50 19.31
C SER A 364 1.45 14.94 18.75
N GLU A 365 2.17 15.16 17.64
CA GLU A 365 2.19 16.47 16.97
C GLU A 365 1.01 16.63 16.00
N VAL A 366 0.40 15.52 15.56
CA VAL A 366 -0.81 15.51 14.70
C VAL A 366 -2.08 15.53 15.57
N ILE A 367 -2.11 14.72 16.62
CA ILE A 367 -3.20 14.66 17.59
C ILE A 367 -2.67 15.11 18.95
N PRO A 368 -2.90 16.38 19.36
CA PRO A 368 -2.21 17.01 20.48
C PRO A 368 -2.65 16.54 21.88
N PHE A 369 -3.49 15.52 22.00
CA PHE A 369 -4.00 15.02 23.30
C PHE A 369 -3.38 13.69 23.73
N MET A 370 -2.27 13.31 23.14
CA MET A 370 -1.62 12.01 23.39
C MET A 370 -1.14 11.86 24.84
N ASP A 371 -0.85 12.96 25.55
CA ASP A 371 -0.53 12.98 26.97
C ASP A 371 -1.69 12.52 27.85
N LYS A 372 -2.94 12.65 27.38
CA LYS A 372 -4.16 12.23 28.07
C LYS A 372 -4.50 10.74 27.87
N PHE A 373 -3.75 10.07 27.02
CA PHE A 373 -3.98 8.67 26.66
C PHE A 373 -2.78 7.79 27.01
N LYS A 374 -3.05 6.53 27.19
CA LYS A 374 -2.13 5.41 27.08
C LYS A 374 -2.56 4.54 25.90
N MET A 375 -1.75 3.58 25.49
CA MET A 375 -2.03 2.74 24.32
C MET A 375 -1.68 1.30 24.56
N LEU A 376 -2.42 0.40 23.91
CA LEU A 376 -2.03 -0.98 23.66
C LEU A 376 -1.81 -1.13 22.14
N THR A 377 -0.65 -1.65 21.74
CA THR A 377 -0.32 -1.94 20.34
C THR A 377 -0.63 -3.39 19.94
N GLY A 378 -0.68 -3.67 18.64
CA GLY A 378 -1.05 -4.99 18.09
C GLY A 378 -0.15 -6.16 18.52
N ASP A 379 1.06 -5.89 19.01
CA ASP A 379 1.98 -6.87 19.61
C ASP A 379 1.82 -6.99 21.14
N GLY A 380 0.88 -6.24 21.73
CA GLY A 380 0.60 -6.24 23.17
C GLY A 380 1.47 -5.31 24.00
N THR A 381 2.26 -4.44 23.38
CA THR A 381 3.05 -3.44 24.11
C THR A 381 2.12 -2.38 24.71
N ASN A 382 2.23 -2.20 26.04
CA ASN A 382 1.58 -1.11 26.77
C ASN A 382 2.48 0.13 26.75
N VAL A 383 1.93 1.26 26.32
CA VAL A 383 2.64 2.54 26.25
C VAL A 383 1.90 3.58 27.10
N GLU A 384 2.49 3.94 28.21
CA GLU A 384 1.91 4.90 29.17
C GLU A 384 2.15 6.37 28.75
N ASN A 385 3.22 6.66 28.03
CA ASN A 385 3.54 7.98 27.52
C ASN A 385 3.63 7.94 25.98
N LEU A 386 2.73 8.66 25.34
CA LEU A 386 2.61 8.72 23.89
C LEU A 386 3.21 10.01 23.29
N VAL A 387 3.75 10.89 24.12
CA VAL A 387 4.47 12.07 23.64
C VAL A 387 5.78 11.58 23.02
N ASP A 388 6.01 11.97 21.77
CA ASP A 388 7.18 11.53 20.97
C ASP A 388 7.31 9.99 20.83
N PHE A 389 6.19 9.27 20.89
CA PHE A 389 6.12 7.83 20.66
C PHE A 389 5.58 7.54 19.26
N GLU A 390 6.26 6.64 18.58
CA GLU A 390 5.78 5.98 17.36
C GLU A 390 6.21 4.50 17.33
N HIS A 391 5.50 3.70 16.54
CA HIS A 391 5.85 2.31 16.30
C HIS A 391 5.65 2.00 14.82
N LYS A 392 6.72 1.70 14.10
CA LYS A 392 6.74 1.53 12.63
C LYS A 392 5.67 0.56 12.06
N ASP A 393 5.26 -0.45 12.82
CA ASP A 393 4.32 -1.48 12.36
C ASP A 393 2.88 -1.25 12.84
N PHE A 394 2.68 -0.40 13.87
CA PHE A 394 1.38 -0.27 14.51
C PHE A 394 0.88 1.16 14.66
N PHE A 395 1.78 2.13 14.93
CA PHE A 395 1.39 3.49 15.31
C PHE A 395 2.40 4.52 14.83
N TYR A 396 2.10 5.21 13.76
CA TYR A 396 3.02 6.14 13.09
C TYR A 396 2.26 7.22 12.34
N THR A 397 2.97 8.19 11.77
CA THR A 397 2.36 9.25 10.95
C THR A 397 2.58 8.99 9.46
N VAL A 398 1.61 9.42 8.67
CA VAL A 398 1.70 9.46 7.21
C VAL A 398 1.20 10.80 6.69
N ILE A 399 1.66 11.18 5.51
CA ILE A 399 1.11 12.32 4.77
C ILE A 399 0.25 11.76 3.64
N ASP A 400 -0.98 12.27 3.52
CA ASP A 400 -1.88 11.97 2.42
C ASP A 400 -2.41 13.29 1.85
N GLY A 401 -2.00 13.58 0.63
CA GLY A 401 -2.21 14.89 0.02
C GLY A 401 -1.52 15.98 0.83
N THR A 402 -2.29 16.96 1.29
CA THR A 402 -1.81 18.08 2.13
C THR A 402 -1.98 17.84 3.63
N ARG A 403 -2.41 16.66 4.04
CA ARG A 403 -2.84 16.36 5.41
C ARG A 403 -1.96 15.30 6.05
N ARG A 404 -1.61 15.48 7.31
CA ARG A 404 -0.96 14.45 8.12
C ARG A 404 -2.01 13.62 8.83
N TRP A 405 -1.74 12.32 8.91
CA TRP A 405 -2.59 11.34 9.55
C TRP A 405 -1.79 10.51 10.54
N VAL A 406 -2.44 10.08 11.59
CA VAL A 406 -1.92 9.08 12.52
C VAL A 406 -2.51 7.73 12.13
N VAL A 407 -1.65 6.78 11.85
CA VAL A 407 -2.00 5.40 11.48
C VAL A 407 -2.11 4.53 12.72
N TYR A 408 -3.19 3.79 12.81
CA TYR A 408 -3.41 2.71 13.76
C TYR A 408 -3.58 1.41 12.97
N LYS A 409 -2.68 0.46 13.16
CA LYS A 409 -2.66 -0.80 12.40
C LYS A 409 -2.59 -1.98 13.35
N THR A 410 -3.35 -3.05 13.10
CA THR A 410 -3.41 -4.21 13.99
C THR A 410 -3.72 -5.50 13.22
N PRO A 411 -2.99 -6.60 13.46
CA PRO A 411 -3.20 -7.89 12.79
C PRO A 411 -4.49 -8.58 13.26
N ASN A 412 -4.92 -9.67 12.60
CA ASN A 412 -6.03 -10.51 13.05
C ASN A 412 -5.70 -11.29 14.32
N SER A 413 -4.43 -11.53 14.56
CA SER A 413 -3.93 -12.29 15.72
C SER A 413 -2.59 -11.72 16.17
N GLY A 414 -2.44 -11.54 17.47
CA GLY A 414 -1.26 -11.04 18.15
C GLY A 414 -1.46 -11.17 19.66
N VAL A 415 -0.81 -10.32 20.44
CA VAL A 415 -1.02 -10.26 21.88
C VAL A 415 -2.28 -9.44 22.17
N THR A 416 -3.13 -9.94 23.04
CA THR A 416 -4.40 -9.28 23.42
C THR A 416 -4.36 -8.90 24.91
N SER A 417 -5.22 -7.97 25.32
CA SER A 417 -5.45 -7.73 26.75
C SER A 417 -6.04 -8.99 27.43
N PRO A 418 -5.86 -9.17 28.76
CA PRO A 418 -6.12 -10.43 29.45
C PRO A 418 -7.48 -11.08 29.17
N ASN A 419 -8.53 -10.29 29.03
CA ASN A 419 -9.90 -10.79 28.83
C ASN A 419 -10.42 -10.58 27.39
N SER A 420 -9.55 -10.12 26.47
CA SER A 420 -9.93 -9.88 25.07
C SER A 420 -9.48 -11.00 24.14
N SER A 421 -10.29 -11.25 23.15
CA SER A 421 -10.00 -12.19 22.05
C SER A 421 -9.39 -11.53 20.83
N ASN A 422 -9.38 -10.20 20.80
CA ASN A 422 -9.12 -9.39 19.63
C ASN A 422 -7.92 -8.48 19.86
N THR A 423 -7.11 -8.34 18.82
CA THR A 423 -5.95 -7.46 18.81
C THR A 423 -6.37 -6.01 18.63
N ARG A 424 -5.55 -5.11 19.10
CA ARG A 424 -5.81 -3.67 18.97
C ARG A 424 -4.53 -2.85 18.93
N THR A 425 -4.57 -1.78 18.17
CA THR A 425 -3.71 -0.62 18.34
C THR A 425 -4.63 0.53 18.65
N GLU A 426 -4.75 0.82 19.94
CA GLU A 426 -5.86 1.63 20.44
C GLU A 426 -5.45 2.49 21.64
N LEU A 427 -5.81 3.77 21.56
CA LEU A 427 -5.72 4.74 22.66
C LEU A 427 -6.75 4.39 23.74
N GLN A 428 -6.36 4.57 25.00
CA GLN A 428 -7.22 4.53 26.15
C GLN A 428 -7.07 5.83 26.94
N GLU A 429 -8.17 6.55 27.16
CA GLU A 429 -8.17 7.75 28.00
C GLU A 429 -7.72 7.39 29.44
N LYS A 430 -6.86 8.22 30.01
CA LYS A 430 -6.39 8.07 31.40
C LYS A 430 -7.41 8.59 32.43
N ARG A 431 -8.27 9.51 32.00
CA ARG A 431 -9.35 10.04 32.83
C ARG A 431 -10.55 9.09 32.80
N GLU A 432 -11.10 8.81 33.95
CA GLU A 432 -12.38 8.14 34.11
C GLU A 432 -13.46 9.16 34.52
N TRP A 433 -14.69 8.93 34.07
CA TRP A 433 -15.82 9.83 34.31
C TRP A 433 -17.13 9.03 34.38
N THR A 434 -18.10 9.52 35.17
CA THR A 434 -19.46 8.94 35.20
C THR A 434 -20.32 9.57 34.09
N PRO A 435 -21.39 8.89 33.62
CA PRO A 435 -22.32 9.45 32.65
C PRO A 435 -22.92 10.81 33.07
N GLU A 436 -23.07 11.02 34.39
CA GLU A 436 -23.57 12.27 34.96
C GLU A 436 -22.55 13.42 34.79
N GLU A 437 -21.25 13.14 35.00
CA GLU A 437 -20.15 14.09 34.76
C GLU A 437 -19.98 14.35 33.27
N GLY A 438 -20.03 13.29 32.49
CA GLY A 438 -19.95 13.31 31.06
C GLY A 438 -18.53 13.44 30.51
N GLY A 439 -18.45 13.19 29.23
CA GLY A 439 -17.21 13.26 28.45
C GLY A 439 -17.50 13.55 26.98
N LYS A 440 -16.49 14.01 26.26
CA LYS A 440 -16.57 14.29 24.84
C LYS A 440 -15.34 13.76 24.10
N LEU A 441 -15.56 13.00 23.04
CA LEU A 441 -14.52 12.53 22.10
C LEU A 441 -14.94 12.87 20.69
N THR A 442 -14.02 13.38 19.89
CA THR A 442 -14.22 13.55 18.45
C THR A 442 -13.13 12.82 17.69
N GLY A 443 -13.41 12.44 16.46
CA GLY A 443 -12.42 11.90 15.53
C GLY A 443 -12.82 12.15 14.10
N THR A 444 -11.84 12.58 13.28
CA THR A 444 -11.94 12.55 11.83
C THR A 444 -11.02 11.44 11.34
N CYS A 445 -11.57 10.45 10.68
CA CYS A 445 -10.86 9.24 10.33
C CYS A 445 -11.25 8.70 8.95
N LYS A 446 -10.43 7.78 8.46
CA LYS A 446 -10.73 6.90 7.34
C LYS A 446 -10.24 5.50 7.65
N VAL A 447 -10.98 4.50 7.22
CA VAL A 447 -10.56 3.11 7.35
C VAL A 447 -9.88 2.70 6.06
N MET A 448 -8.62 2.32 6.14
CA MET A 448 -7.81 1.96 4.97
C MET A 448 -7.87 0.47 4.68
N GLN A 449 -8.08 -0.36 5.72
CA GLN A 449 -8.15 -1.81 5.60
C GLN A 449 -9.01 -2.42 6.70
N VAL A 450 -9.78 -3.44 6.34
CA VAL A 450 -10.31 -4.46 7.24
C VAL A 450 -9.91 -5.83 6.73
N SER A 451 -9.84 -6.84 7.58
CA SER A 451 -9.40 -8.18 7.18
C SER A 451 -10.14 -8.68 5.94
N VAL A 452 -9.40 -9.25 4.99
CA VAL A 452 -9.96 -9.91 3.80
C VAL A 452 -10.33 -11.37 4.08
N SER A 453 -9.96 -11.91 5.24
CA SER A 453 -10.20 -13.29 5.66
C SER A 453 -11.18 -13.33 6.84
N GLY A 454 -12.08 -14.30 6.86
CA GLY A 454 -13.07 -14.49 7.91
C GLY A 454 -14.23 -15.39 7.47
N ASP A 455 -15.29 -15.40 8.25
CA ASP A 455 -16.55 -16.08 7.94
C ASP A 455 -17.67 -15.05 7.80
N ALA A 456 -18.26 -14.95 6.61
CA ALA A 456 -19.30 -13.95 6.35
C ALA A 456 -20.57 -14.13 7.19
N ARG A 457 -20.80 -15.31 7.76
CA ARG A 457 -21.92 -15.57 8.68
C ARG A 457 -21.72 -14.95 10.06
N VAL A 458 -20.47 -14.59 10.40
CA VAL A 458 -20.11 -14.03 11.72
C VAL A 458 -20.32 -12.52 11.74
N ALA A 459 -21.07 -12.05 12.72
CA ALA A 459 -21.46 -10.65 12.80
C ALA A 459 -20.27 -9.68 12.89
N ALA A 460 -19.24 -10.03 13.66
CA ALA A 460 -18.04 -9.22 13.86
C ALA A 460 -16.97 -9.38 12.76
N SER A 461 -17.08 -10.37 11.85
CA SER A 461 -16.11 -10.54 10.78
C SER A 461 -16.02 -9.33 9.87
N TYR A 462 -14.80 -9.08 9.35
CA TYR A 462 -14.51 -7.99 8.40
C TYR A 462 -14.76 -6.60 8.96
N SER A 463 -14.65 -6.43 10.31
CA SER A 463 -14.91 -5.15 10.96
C SER A 463 -13.81 -4.69 11.90
N VAL A 464 -13.77 -3.39 12.13
CA VAL A 464 -12.90 -2.71 13.08
C VAL A 464 -13.70 -1.71 13.90
N VAL A 465 -13.43 -1.60 15.20
CA VAL A 465 -13.96 -0.54 16.06
C VAL A 465 -12.98 0.63 16.00
N VAL A 466 -13.52 1.83 15.75
CA VAL A 466 -12.74 3.07 15.58
C VAL A 466 -12.88 4.05 16.74
N GLY A 467 -13.86 3.86 17.60
CA GLY A 467 -14.10 4.67 18.78
C GLY A 467 -15.07 3.99 19.72
N GLN A 468 -14.89 4.19 21.03
CA GLN A 468 -15.77 3.56 22.03
C GLN A 468 -15.82 4.32 23.34
N ILE A 469 -16.88 4.09 24.11
CA ILE A 469 -16.95 4.30 25.54
C ILE A 469 -16.82 2.93 26.19
N HIS A 470 -15.92 2.77 27.14
CA HIS A 470 -15.68 1.54 27.89
C HIS A 470 -15.92 1.77 29.37
N SER A 471 -16.59 0.84 30.04
CA SER A 471 -16.74 0.89 31.51
C SER A 471 -15.40 0.61 32.19
N GLY A 472 -15.08 1.33 33.22
CA GLY A 472 -13.94 1.10 34.12
C GLY A 472 -14.23 0.11 35.23
N GLU A 473 -15.48 -0.30 35.39
CA GLU A 473 -15.91 -1.27 36.38
C GLU A 473 -15.64 -2.70 35.88
N GLY A 474 -15.61 -3.69 36.80
CA GLY A 474 -15.20 -5.07 36.53
C GLY A 474 -16.02 -5.86 35.49
N HIS A 475 -17.06 -5.27 34.93
CA HIS A 475 -17.93 -5.89 33.91
C HIS A 475 -17.36 -5.81 32.50
N GLU A 476 -16.40 -4.93 32.24
CA GLU A 476 -15.79 -4.68 30.93
C GLU A 476 -16.81 -4.40 29.80
N ASN A 477 -17.97 -3.80 30.14
CA ASN A 477 -18.99 -3.44 29.17
C ASN A 477 -18.57 -2.22 28.36
N GLU A 478 -19.06 -2.13 27.14
CA GLU A 478 -18.83 -0.99 26.26
C GLU A 478 -20.16 -0.28 25.96
N PRO A 479 -20.50 0.78 26.70
CA PRO A 479 -21.71 1.58 26.42
C PRO A 479 -21.81 2.05 24.96
N LEU A 480 -20.68 2.12 24.26
CA LEU A 480 -20.61 2.49 22.86
C LEU A 480 -19.43 1.82 22.16
N LYS A 481 -19.70 1.22 21.00
CA LYS A 481 -18.68 0.86 20.00
C LYS A 481 -19.11 1.41 18.64
N ILE A 482 -18.21 2.12 17.96
CA ILE A 482 -18.40 2.60 16.58
C ILE A 482 -17.61 1.69 15.65
N PHE A 483 -18.29 1.05 14.71
CA PHE A 483 -17.73 0.07 13.80
C PHE A 483 -17.66 0.59 12.36
N TYR A 484 -16.65 0.13 11.64
CA TYR A 484 -16.66 0.04 10.19
C TYR A 484 -16.56 -1.44 9.80
N LYS A 485 -17.38 -1.90 8.85
CA LYS A 485 -17.42 -3.28 8.36
C LYS A 485 -17.52 -3.30 6.85
N LYS A 486 -16.66 -4.09 6.18
CA LYS A 486 -16.70 -4.25 4.72
C LYS A 486 -16.42 -5.70 4.34
N PHE A 487 -17.35 -6.33 3.66
CA PHE A 487 -17.16 -7.69 3.17
C PHE A 487 -16.18 -7.73 2.00
N PRO A 488 -15.41 -8.84 1.85
CA PRO A 488 -14.57 -9.05 0.67
C PRO A 488 -15.38 -8.94 -0.63
N GLY A 489 -14.81 -8.30 -1.64
CA GLY A 489 -15.45 -8.09 -2.94
C GLY A 489 -16.41 -6.90 -3.03
N HIS A 490 -16.79 -6.28 -1.90
CA HIS A 490 -17.58 -5.04 -1.92
C HIS A 490 -16.68 -3.83 -2.17
N GLY A 491 -17.16 -2.83 -2.91
CA GLY A 491 -16.58 -1.49 -2.99
C GLY A 491 -16.83 -0.73 -1.68
N LYS A 492 -18.06 -0.79 -1.19
CA LYS A 492 -18.53 -0.05 -0.01
C LYS A 492 -18.65 -0.92 1.23
N GLY A 493 -18.32 -0.34 2.37
CA GLY A 493 -18.56 -0.88 3.71
C GLY A 493 -19.70 -0.17 4.42
N SER A 494 -19.91 -0.49 5.67
CA SER A 494 -20.95 0.08 6.53
C SER A 494 -20.36 0.69 7.79
N VAL A 495 -20.88 1.83 8.22
CA VAL A 495 -20.64 2.42 9.53
C VAL A 495 -21.87 2.22 10.38
N PHE A 496 -21.69 1.69 11.58
CA PHE A 496 -22.74 1.49 12.56
C PHE A 496 -22.20 1.62 13.97
N TRP A 497 -23.09 1.77 14.94
CA TRP A 497 -22.71 1.80 16.34
C TRP A 497 -23.53 0.79 17.14
N ASN A 498 -22.87 0.23 18.17
CA ASN A 498 -23.50 -0.68 19.11
C ASN A 498 -23.61 -0.03 20.49
N TYR A 499 -24.69 -0.31 21.16
CA TYR A 499 -24.89 -0.11 22.60
C TYR A 499 -24.91 -1.47 23.29
N GLU A 500 -23.96 -1.72 24.14
CA GLU A 500 -23.98 -2.91 24.99
C GLU A 500 -24.78 -2.63 26.23
N ILE A 501 -25.79 -3.45 26.51
CA ILE A 501 -26.60 -3.27 27.71
C ILE A 501 -25.81 -3.65 28.95
N ASN A 502 -25.99 -2.88 30.02
CA ASN A 502 -25.38 -3.17 31.30
C ASN A 502 -26.25 -4.18 32.08
N THR A 503 -25.88 -5.45 32.07
CA THR A 503 -26.55 -6.50 32.81
C THR A 503 -25.99 -6.61 34.24
N ALA A 504 -26.79 -7.17 35.14
CA ALA A 504 -26.31 -7.48 36.50
C ALA A 504 -25.27 -8.62 36.49
N GLY A 505 -24.11 -8.39 37.08
CA GLY A 505 -23.04 -9.39 37.20
C GLY A 505 -22.11 -9.47 35.99
N ASP A 506 -21.09 -10.32 36.07
CA ASP A 506 -20.02 -10.49 35.08
C ASP A 506 -20.31 -11.61 34.07
N ASP A 507 -21.55 -12.04 33.94
CA ASP A 507 -21.93 -13.12 33.04
C ASP A 507 -22.12 -12.62 31.60
N ASN A 508 -21.07 -12.77 30.79
CA ASN A 508 -21.11 -12.42 29.36
C ASN A 508 -22.18 -13.19 28.57
N SER A 509 -22.68 -14.32 29.08
CA SER A 509 -23.73 -15.08 28.40
C SER A 509 -25.09 -14.37 28.39
N THR A 510 -25.27 -13.40 29.29
CA THR A 510 -26.51 -12.61 29.39
C THR A 510 -26.42 -11.24 28.74
N ARG A 511 -25.21 -10.83 28.32
CA ARG A 511 -24.98 -9.56 27.63
C ARG A 511 -25.42 -9.60 26.17
N TRP A 512 -25.84 -8.49 25.69
CA TRP A 512 -26.13 -8.31 24.27
C TRP A 512 -25.93 -6.85 23.83
N ASP A 513 -25.53 -6.69 22.57
CA ASP A 513 -25.40 -5.41 21.91
C ASP A 513 -26.64 -5.13 21.08
N TYR A 514 -27.07 -3.88 21.03
CA TYR A 514 -28.02 -3.48 20.05
C TYR A 514 -27.39 -2.53 19.04
N SER A 515 -27.53 -2.85 17.77
CA SER A 515 -26.79 -2.23 16.68
C SER A 515 -27.67 -1.30 15.86
N THR A 516 -27.12 -0.13 15.51
CA THR A 516 -27.83 0.87 14.71
C THR A 516 -26.97 1.31 13.54
N ALA A 517 -27.48 1.19 12.32
CA ALA A 517 -26.79 1.66 11.13
C ALA A 517 -26.64 3.19 11.12
N VAL A 518 -25.47 3.67 10.72
CA VAL A 518 -25.22 5.08 10.38
C VAL A 518 -25.33 5.23 8.87
N TRP A 519 -24.48 4.52 8.12
CA TRP A 519 -24.52 4.38 6.67
C TRP A 519 -24.29 2.91 6.31
N GLY A 520 -25.09 2.40 5.40
CA GLY A 520 -25.10 1.00 5.06
C GLY A 520 -25.89 0.14 6.03
N TYR A 521 -25.31 -0.96 6.48
CA TYR A 521 -25.94 -1.98 7.31
C TYR A 521 -25.56 -1.84 8.78
N ASP A 522 -26.40 -2.35 9.65
CA ASP A 522 -26.03 -2.63 11.04
C ASP A 522 -25.30 -3.98 11.15
N MET A 523 -24.85 -4.33 12.36
CA MET A 523 -24.09 -5.54 12.62
C MET A 523 -24.84 -6.84 12.28
N SER A 524 -26.19 -6.82 12.28
CA SER A 524 -27.03 -8.01 12.10
C SER A 524 -27.00 -8.55 10.67
N VAL A 525 -26.59 -7.74 9.70
CA VAL A 525 -26.51 -8.16 8.32
C VAL A 525 -25.24 -9.00 8.11
N VAL A 526 -25.48 -10.28 7.83
CA VAL A 526 -24.42 -11.31 7.66
C VAL A 526 -24.67 -12.11 6.40
N GLY A 527 -23.65 -12.85 5.95
CA GLY A 527 -23.74 -13.72 4.79
C GLY A 527 -24.56 -14.97 5.06
N GLU A 528 -25.12 -15.53 3.99
CA GLU A 528 -25.83 -16.82 4.03
C GLU A 528 -24.91 -18.03 4.16
N GLY A 529 -23.62 -17.88 3.80
CA GLY A 529 -22.59 -18.89 3.89
C GLY A 529 -21.23 -18.24 4.20
N LYS A 530 -20.23 -19.07 4.58
CA LYS A 530 -18.89 -18.60 4.96
C LYS A 530 -18.29 -17.63 3.93
N ASN A 531 -18.41 -17.95 2.65
CA ASN A 531 -17.87 -17.17 1.52
C ASN A 531 -18.98 -16.53 0.67
N ASN A 532 -20.17 -16.39 1.22
CA ASN A 532 -21.31 -15.79 0.53
C ASN A 532 -21.79 -14.57 1.30
N PRO A 533 -21.17 -13.40 1.11
CA PRO A 533 -21.53 -12.16 1.76
C PRO A 533 -22.94 -11.69 1.31
N PRO A 534 -23.58 -10.79 2.07
CA PRO A 534 -24.82 -10.15 1.61
C PRO A 534 -24.56 -9.24 0.40
N ALA A 535 -25.57 -8.69 -0.21
CA ALA A 535 -25.43 -7.66 -1.23
C ALA A 535 -24.68 -6.44 -0.68
N GLU A 536 -23.97 -5.73 -1.54
CA GLU A 536 -23.27 -4.49 -1.18
C GLU A 536 -24.28 -3.41 -0.71
N PRO A 537 -23.97 -2.64 0.36
CA PRO A 537 -24.83 -1.54 0.79
C PRO A 537 -24.83 -0.39 -0.22
N MET A 538 -26.01 0.13 -0.56
CA MET A 538 -26.13 1.22 -1.55
C MET A 538 -25.59 2.55 -1.04
N ASP A 539 -25.80 2.85 0.24
CA ASP A 539 -25.42 4.08 0.93
C ASP A 539 -24.20 3.89 1.87
N GLY A 540 -23.39 2.88 1.60
CA GLY A 540 -22.20 2.59 2.41
C GLY A 540 -21.01 3.50 2.09
N ILE A 541 -20.02 3.49 2.96
CA ILE A 541 -18.74 4.24 2.88
C ILE A 541 -17.63 3.33 2.32
N GLU A 542 -16.80 3.87 1.42
CA GLU A 542 -15.66 3.16 0.83
C GLU A 542 -14.45 3.12 1.79
N LEU A 543 -13.50 2.20 1.53
CA LEU A 543 -12.17 2.29 2.17
C LEU A 543 -11.47 3.55 1.69
N GLY A 544 -10.80 4.26 2.61
CA GLY A 544 -10.14 5.53 2.32
C GLY A 544 -11.07 6.75 2.32
N GLU A 545 -12.38 6.57 2.31
CA GLU A 545 -13.33 7.67 2.43
C GLU A 545 -13.32 8.25 3.85
N GLU A 546 -13.27 9.59 3.94
CA GLU A 546 -13.17 10.30 5.20
C GLU A 546 -14.56 10.49 5.84
N PHE A 547 -14.63 10.18 7.12
CA PHE A 547 -15.77 10.53 7.95
C PHE A 547 -15.34 11.00 9.33
N SER A 548 -16.22 11.72 9.99
CA SER A 548 -16.02 12.17 11.37
C SER A 548 -17.16 11.73 12.28
N TYR A 549 -16.80 11.57 13.55
CA TYR A 549 -17.78 11.34 14.60
C TYR A 549 -17.54 12.24 15.81
N GLU A 550 -18.61 12.59 16.48
CA GLU A 550 -18.63 13.21 17.80
C GLU A 550 -19.41 12.32 18.76
N ILE A 551 -18.78 11.95 19.87
CA ILE A 551 -19.39 11.33 21.03
C ILE A 551 -19.44 12.40 22.11
N ASN A 552 -20.62 12.79 22.55
CA ASN A 552 -20.81 13.81 23.59
C ASN A 552 -21.78 13.29 24.64
N VAL A 553 -21.27 12.97 25.83
CA VAL A 553 -22.09 12.58 26.97
C VAL A 553 -22.26 13.79 27.87
N TYR A 554 -23.49 14.23 28.03
CA TYR A 554 -23.83 15.39 28.85
C TYR A 554 -25.05 15.10 29.73
N LYS A 555 -24.86 15.20 31.04
CA LYS A 555 -25.93 14.91 32.04
C LYS A 555 -26.60 13.55 31.84
N GLY A 556 -25.80 12.52 31.62
CA GLY A 556 -26.26 11.14 31.46
C GLY A 556 -26.86 10.80 30.09
N ILE A 557 -26.94 11.73 29.17
CA ILE A 557 -27.39 11.47 27.79
C ILE A 557 -26.20 11.50 26.84
N MET A 558 -26.04 10.42 26.09
CA MET A 558 -25.09 10.33 24.99
C MET A 558 -25.72 10.89 23.72
N TYR A 559 -25.04 11.81 23.06
CA TYR A 559 -25.35 12.37 21.75
C TYR A 559 -24.24 11.94 20.78
N LEU A 560 -24.65 11.32 19.68
CA LEU A 560 -23.72 10.91 18.61
C LEU A 560 -24.03 11.72 17.36
N THR A 561 -22.98 12.19 16.69
CA THR A 561 -23.09 12.85 15.39
C THR A 561 -22.06 12.24 14.44
N PHE A 562 -22.49 11.85 13.25
CA PHE A 562 -21.64 11.31 12.19
C PHE A 562 -21.75 12.19 10.94
N LYS A 563 -20.63 12.50 10.30
CA LYS A 563 -20.55 13.33 9.09
C LYS A 563 -19.56 12.73 8.10
N SER A 564 -19.90 12.78 6.83
CA SER A 564 -19.01 12.61 5.69
C SER A 564 -19.47 13.58 4.61
N ASP A 565 -18.57 13.98 3.71
CA ASP A 565 -18.88 14.99 2.69
C ASP A 565 -19.95 14.48 1.71
N ASP A 566 -19.96 13.17 1.43
CA ASP A 566 -20.84 12.56 0.45
C ASP A 566 -22.09 11.89 1.07
N HIS A 567 -22.26 11.97 2.39
CA HIS A 567 -23.36 11.32 3.10
C HIS A 567 -24.16 12.28 3.98
N GLU A 568 -25.44 11.96 4.17
CA GLU A 568 -26.28 12.69 5.09
C GLU A 568 -25.72 12.62 6.53
N THR A 569 -25.65 13.78 7.20
CA THR A 569 -25.30 13.83 8.63
C THR A 569 -26.32 13.03 9.44
N LYS A 570 -25.83 12.09 10.25
CA LYS A 570 -26.68 11.27 11.15
C LYS A 570 -26.44 11.66 12.62
N THR A 571 -27.53 11.74 13.38
CA THR A 571 -27.48 12.01 14.82
C THR A 571 -28.30 11.00 15.59
N PHE A 572 -27.81 10.59 16.75
CA PHE A 572 -28.47 9.63 17.63
C PHE A 572 -28.37 10.09 19.08
N THR A 573 -29.26 9.60 19.93
CA THR A 573 -29.24 9.83 21.37
C THR A 573 -29.47 8.54 22.12
N LYS A 574 -28.83 8.36 23.28
CA LYS A 574 -29.05 7.24 24.19
C LYS A 574 -28.93 7.69 25.63
N ASN A 575 -29.89 7.29 26.45
CA ASN A 575 -29.82 7.51 27.90
C ASN A 575 -28.86 6.47 28.52
N LEU A 576 -27.83 6.92 29.23
CA LEU A 576 -26.83 6.10 29.90
C LEU A 576 -27.09 5.94 31.41
N ILE A 577 -28.07 6.66 31.96
CA ILE A 577 -28.38 6.62 33.41
C ILE A 577 -29.74 6.01 33.72
N LYS A 578 -30.50 5.65 32.69
CA LYS A 578 -31.78 5.00 32.85
C LYS A 578 -32.02 4.06 31.68
N SER A 579 -32.26 2.79 32.00
CA SER A 579 -32.56 1.78 30.99
C SER A 579 -33.95 1.93 30.37
N GLU A 580 -33.98 1.65 29.07
CA GLU A 580 -35.23 1.43 28.29
C GLU A 580 -35.56 -0.06 28.18
N TYR A 581 -34.69 -0.97 28.65
CA TYR A 581 -34.71 -2.40 28.38
C TYR A 581 -34.64 -3.27 29.64
N VAL A 582 -35.26 -2.83 30.73
CA VAL A 582 -35.29 -3.58 32.01
C VAL A 582 -36.09 -4.88 31.93
N ASN A 583 -37.00 -5.02 30.96
CA ASN A 583 -37.71 -6.24 30.71
C ASN A 583 -37.46 -6.74 29.29
N ARG A 584 -37.40 -8.07 29.11
CA ARG A 584 -37.22 -8.67 27.78
C ARG A 584 -38.28 -8.25 26.76
N SER A 585 -39.48 -7.95 27.22
CA SER A 585 -40.58 -7.44 26.39
C SER A 585 -40.24 -6.08 25.75
N ASP A 586 -39.40 -5.31 26.40
CA ASP A 586 -39.06 -3.94 25.99
C ASP A 586 -38.02 -3.94 24.86
N LEU A 587 -37.34 -5.09 24.61
CA LEU A 587 -36.38 -5.22 23.54
C LEU A 587 -37.01 -5.11 22.17
N PRO A 588 -36.51 -4.23 21.28
CA PRO A 588 -36.94 -4.19 19.90
C PRO A 588 -36.82 -5.55 19.20
N ALA A 589 -37.78 -5.87 18.31
CA ALA A 589 -37.83 -7.18 17.63
C ALA A 589 -36.53 -7.47 16.83
N GLN A 590 -35.94 -6.45 16.21
CA GLN A 590 -34.69 -6.60 15.47
C GLN A 590 -33.50 -6.96 16.38
N VAL A 591 -33.47 -6.41 17.61
CA VAL A 591 -32.42 -6.72 18.59
C VAL A 591 -32.56 -8.17 19.06
N LYS A 592 -33.77 -8.62 19.37
CA LYS A 592 -34.05 -10.03 19.71
C LYS A 592 -33.59 -10.98 18.62
N LYS A 593 -33.81 -10.61 17.35
CA LYS A 593 -33.37 -11.41 16.20
C LYS A 593 -31.86 -11.49 16.09
N LEU A 594 -31.17 -10.38 16.34
CA LEU A 594 -29.72 -10.31 16.27
C LEU A 594 -29.01 -11.25 17.28
N PHE A 595 -29.53 -11.34 18.51
CA PHE A 595 -28.87 -12.06 19.60
C PHE A 595 -29.41 -13.46 19.91
N VAL A 596 -30.49 -13.88 19.28
CA VAL A 596 -31.06 -15.23 19.46
C VAL A 596 -30.04 -16.35 19.23
N PRO A 597 -29.11 -16.29 18.26
CA PRO A 597 -28.17 -17.38 18.04
C PRO A 597 -27.13 -17.60 19.15
N ILE A 598 -26.88 -16.60 20.01
CA ILE A 598 -25.85 -16.67 21.04
C ILE A 598 -26.42 -16.91 22.45
N GLY A 599 -27.76 -17.03 22.59
CA GLY A 599 -28.40 -17.30 23.88
C GLY A 599 -28.31 -16.14 24.88
N GLN A 600 -27.88 -14.96 24.46
CA GLN A 600 -27.84 -13.76 25.30
C GLN A 600 -29.25 -13.24 25.50
N ASP A 601 -29.77 -13.30 26.70
CA ASP A 601 -31.16 -12.94 27.01
C ASP A 601 -31.32 -12.07 28.27
N GLY A 602 -30.20 -11.51 28.76
CA GLY A 602 -30.21 -10.61 29.91
C GLY A 602 -31.02 -9.34 29.65
N THR A 603 -31.45 -8.71 30.71
CA THR A 603 -32.05 -7.38 30.68
C THR A 603 -31.09 -6.34 31.23
N GLU A 604 -31.26 -5.10 30.81
CA GLU A 604 -30.45 -4.01 31.32
C GLU A 604 -30.78 -3.67 32.76
N ARG A 605 -29.79 -3.32 33.56
CA ARG A 605 -30.01 -2.75 34.90
C ARG A 605 -30.86 -1.48 34.76
N ALA A 606 -31.81 -1.27 35.68
CA ALA A 606 -32.70 -0.12 35.62
C ALA A 606 -31.99 1.24 35.57
N ILE A 607 -30.80 1.29 36.20
CA ILE A 607 -29.93 2.47 36.25
C ILE A 607 -28.92 2.51 35.07
N ALA A 608 -29.01 1.58 34.13
CA ALA A 608 -28.04 1.47 33.04
C ALA A 608 -26.59 1.58 33.53
N TYR A 609 -25.84 2.59 33.09
CA TYR A 609 -24.46 2.87 33.51
C TYR A 609 -24.35 4.03 34.54
N SER A 610 -25.46 4.43 35.18
CA SER A 610 -25.44 5.51 36.17
C SER A 610 -24.48 5.22 37.30
N GLY A 611 -23.62 6.18 37.61
CA GLY A 611 -22.61 6.11 38.64
C GLY A 611 -21.41 5.23 38.32
N GLU A 612 -21.36 4.55 37.17
CA GLU A 612 -20.21 3.77 36.74
C GLU A 612 -19.14 4.64 36.07
N LEU A 613 -17.87 4.33 36.36
CA LEU A 613 -16.74 4.99 35.73
C LEU A 613 -16.59 4.52 34.29
N ASN A 614 -16.41 5.44 33.38
CA ASN A 614 -16.21 5.19 31.96
C ASN A 614 -15.00 5.97 31.44
N TYR A 615 -14.44 5.53 30.33
CA TYR A 615 -13.37 6.21 29.63
C TYR A 615 -13.50 6.02 28.12
N PHE A 616 -12.88 6.91 27.33
CA PHE A 616 -12.86 6.78 25.89
C PHE A 616 -11.72 5.90 25.38
N LYS A 617 -11.98 5.23 24.27
CA LYS A 617 -10.95 4.59 23.44
C LYS A 617 -11.10 5.02 21.98
N GLN A 618 -9.98 5.07 21.26
CA GLN A 618 -9.91 5.46 19.85
C GLN A 618 -8.74 4.78 19.16
N GLY A 619 -8.93 4.29 17.94
CA GLY A 619 -7.86 3.65 17.17
C GLY A 619 -8.37 2.55 16.25
N ALA A 620 -7.62 1.46 16.17
CA ALA A 620 -8.00 0.26 15.44
C ALA A 620 -8.15 -0.92 16.42
N TYR A 621 -9.38 -1.26 16.79
CA TYR A 621 -9.68 -2.48 17.53
C TYR A 621 -10.27 -3.51 16.57
N ASN A 622 -9.42 -4.42 16.08
CA ASN A 622 -9.78 -5.40 15.07
C ASN A 622 -10.78 -6.42 15.64
N GLN A 623 -11.93 -6.53 15.03
CA GLN A 623 -12.96 -7.49 15.45
C GLN A 623 -12.88 -8.82 14.70
N THR A 624 -12.00 -8.89 13.70
CA THR A 624 -11.77 -10.12 12.93
C THR A 624 -10.61 -10.89 13.54
N ASN A 625 -10.88 -12.09 14.03
CA ASN A 625 -9.93 -12.94 14.75
C ASN A 625 -9.93 -14.38 14.21
N GLY A 626 -8.94 -15.18 14.60
CA GLY A 626 -8.79 -16.58 14.20
C GLY A 626 -9.60 -17.59 15.00
N LYS A 627 -10.48 -17.16 15.91
CA LYS A 627 -11.27 -18.08 16.73
C LYS A 627 -12.33 -18.79 15.91
N ASP A 628 -12.60 -20.04 16.28
CA ASP A 628 -13.56 -20.90 15.61
C ASP A 628 -14.99 -20.33 15.68
N PRO A 629 -15.63 -20.04 14.53
CA PRO A 629 -17.00 -19.57 14.46
C PRO A 629 -18.03 -20.46 15.16
N GLU A 630 -17.80 -21.75 15.21
CA GLU A 630 -18.71 -22.69 15.88
C GLU A 630 -18.76 -22.46 17.41
N THR A 631 -17.78 -21.76 17.97
CA THR A 631 -17.77 -21.37 19.39
C THR A 631 -18.74 -20.21 19.65
N ASN A 632 -18.73 -19.21 18.76
CA ASN A 632 -19.62 -18.03 18.85
C ASN A 632 -19.73 -17.33 17.49
N MET A 633 -20.89 -17.48 16.85
CA MET A 633 -21.18 -16.90 15.52
C MET A 633 -21.29 -15.37 15.49
N VAL A 634 -21.17 -14.71 16.61
CA VAL A 634 -21.14 -13.23 16.65
C VAL A 634 -19.70 -12.71 16.69
N TRP A 635 -18.83 -13.31 17.49
CA TRP A 635 -17.51 -12.75 17.82
C TRP A 635 -16.30 -13.57 17.35
N CYS A 636 -16.49 -14.82 16.91
CA CYS A 636 -15.39 -15.69 16.48
C CYS A 636 -15.37 -15.79 14.97
N ALA A 637 -14.42 -15.06 14.35
CA ALA A 637 -14.46 -14.78 12.89
C ALA A 637 -13.86 -15.88 12.01
N GLY A 638 -13.10 -16.84 12.56
CA GLY A 638 -12.47 -17.91 11.79
C GLY A 638 -11.51 -17.43 10.72
N ALA A 639 -10.89 -16.27 10.93
CA ALA A 639 -10.01 -15.64 9.97
C ALA A 639 -8.63 -16.31 9.93
N GLU A 640 -7.94 -16.16 8.80
CA GLU A 640 -6.55 -16.58 8.66
C GLU A 640 -5.63 -15.71 9.56
N ILE A 641 -4.72 -16.37 10.27
CA ILE A 641 -3.79 -15.75 11.23
C ILE A 641 -2.32 -16.14 11.00
N TYR A 642 -2.03 -16.97 10.00
CA TYR A 642 -0.67 -17.40 9.63
C TYR A 642 0.19 -17.84 10.84
N GLY A 643 -0.43 -18.59 11.78
CA GLY A 643 0.25 -19.03 12.99
C GLY A 643 0.70 -17.91 13.93
N GLY A 644 0.14 -16.71 13.81
CA GLY A 644 0.50 -15.51 14.57
C GLY A 644 1.63 -14.67 13.96
N ASP A 645 2.11 -15.01 12.78
CA ASP A 645 3.11 -14.22 12.05
C ASP A 645 2.48 -12.91 11.54
N ILE A 646 2.83 -11.80 12.18
CA ILE A 646 2.26 -10.47 11.91
C ILE A 646 2.62 -9.99 10.50
N ALA A 647 3.85 -10.22 10.04
CA ALA A 647 4.30 -9.80 8.71
C ALA A 647 3.50 -10.50 7.61
N LYS A 648 3.28 -11.81 7.74
CA LYS A 648 2.43 -12.56 6.82
C LYS A 648 0.97 -12.14 6.88
N GLN A 649 0.44 -11.82 8.06
CA GLN A 649 -0.92 -11.28 8.17
C GLN A 649 -1.05 -9.97 7.38
N TYR A 650 -0.07 -9.08 7.50
CA TYR A 650 -0.04 -7.82 6.75
C TYR A 650 0.10 -8.04 5.24
N GLU A 651 1.00 -8.91 4.82
CA GLU A 651 1.20 -9.28 3.42
C GLU A 651 -0.09 -9.78 2.74
N HIS A 652 -0.90 -10.53 3.48
CA HIS A 652 -2.13 -11.14 2.96
C HIS A 652 -3.43 -10.38 3.30
N GLY A 653 -3.34 -9.13 3.75
CA GLY A 653 -4.52 -8.31 4.06
C GLY A 653 -5.33 -8.77 5.28
N CYS A 654 -4.73 -9.57 6.17
CA CYS A 654 -5.35 -10.11 7.39
C CYS A 654 -5.13 -9.18 8.58
N TYR A 655 -5.57 -7.93 8.47
CA TYR A 655 -5.39 -6.87 9.47
C TYR A 655 -6.45 -5.79 9.34
N ALA A 656 -6.50 -4.88 10.31
CA ALA A 656 -7.25 -3.64 10.25
C ALA A 656 -6.30 -2.44 10.31
N GLU A 657 -6.62 -1.37 9.57
CA GLU A 657 -5.86 -0.13 9.53
C GLU A 657 -6.82 1.07 9.47
N VAL A 658 -6.65 1.99 10.42
CA VAL A 658 -7.46 3.21 10.56
C VAL A 658 -6.54 4.40 10.67
N TRP A 659 -6.83 5.47 9.96
CA TRP A 659 -6.08 6.71 9.98
C TRP A 659 -6.91 7.82 10.62
N PHE A 660 -6.32 8.55 11.57
CA PHE A 660 -6.93 9.72 12.21
C PHE A 660 -6.11 10.97 11.94
N ARG A 661 -6.77 12.10 11.68
CA ARG A 661 -6.10 13.40 11.50
C ARG A 661 -6.53 14.47 12.50
N GLU A 662 -7.73 14.39 12.99
CA GLU A 662 -8.29 15.30 13.96
C GLU A 662 -9.00 14.49 15.04
N ALA A 663 -8.62 14.75 16.28
CA ALA A 663 -9.27 14.17 17.43
C ALA A 663 -9.25 15.17 18.58
N THR A 664 -10.26 15.13 19.42
CA THR A 664 -10.31 15.91 20.66
C THR A 664 -10.89 15.08 21.77
N VAL A 665 -10.45 15.30 23.00
CA VAL A 665 -11.01 14.70 24.20
C VAL A 665 -11.21 15.77 25.29
N GLY A 666 -12.32 15.70 26.01
CA GLY A 666 -12.64 16.68 27.05
C GLY A 666 -13.91 16.36 27.82
N MET A 667 -14.44 17.35 28.50
CA MET A 667 -15.71 17.27 29.22
C MET A 667 -16.91 17.32 28.25
N GLY A 668 -18.00 16.68 28.64
CA GLY A 668 -19.28 16.78 27.93
C GLY A 668 -19.81 18.22 27.91
N THR A 669 -20.42 18.59 26.79
CA THR A 669 -20.94 19.94 26.58
C THR A 669 -22.44 19.89 26.28
N PRO A 670 -23.21 20.94 26.58
CA PRO A 670 -24.62 21.00 26.17
C PRO A 670 -24.75 20.74 24.66
N PRO A 671 -25.69 19.90 24.24
CA PRO A 671 -25.90 19.65 22.80
C PRO A 671 -26.27 20.97 22.12
N LYS A 672 -25.75 21.16 20.89
CA LYS A 672 -26.17 22.30 20.07
C LYS A 672 -27.66 22.11 19.75
N GLN A 673 -28.46 23.15 20.03
CA GLN A 673 -29.86 23.16 19.56
C GLN A 673 -29.80 23.12 18.02
N ILE A 674 -30.44 22.12 17.44
CA ILE A 674 -30.66 22.09 15.99
C ILE A 674 -31.79 23.12 15.75
N GLU A 675 -31.43 24.28 15.17
CA GLU A 675 -32.40 25.26 14.69
C GLU A 675 -33.13 24.72 13.46
#